data_177675e67368877db0d54e74fcabbc53
#
_entry.id   177675e67368877db0d54e74fcabbc53
#
_cell.length_a   1.000
_cell.length_b   1.000
_cell.length_c   1.000
_cell.angle_alpha   90.00
_cell.angle_beta   90.00
_cell.angle_gamma   90.00
#
_symmetry.space_group_name_H-M   'P 1'
#
loop_
_entity.id
_entity.type
_entity.pdbx_description
1 polymer ?
#
loop_
_entity_poly.entity_id
_entity_poly.type
_entity_poly.pdbx_seq_one_letter_code
_entity_poly.pdbx_strand_id
1 'polypeptide(L)'
;MPLRQDYLPYPYTFSEIHLSLHLDAHATQVRTRIAFERKAGFEAHELILDGEHIELISVALNGNPLSATDYARTDKNLTLHNSPAQGELEITTTCTPISNTSLSGLFATGKHLMSQCEAEGFRRITYFADRPDVLTVYTVELIADKATYPVLLANGNLLEAHDLDNGLHRTLWHDPFPKPSYLFAVVAGQLAHIEETVPHNGQSKLLQVYVEPHDIPKAQFALDSLKASMAWDLARYGLPLDLERFMIVATSDFNMGAMENKGLNIFNTKFVLAHPQTATDVDFENVEAVVGHEYFHNWTGNRVTCQDWFQLSLKEGLTVYRDQEFTADQLAQGLSESEAQSARAVQRISNVINLCSSQFMEDAGPMAHPIRPNAYEEINNFYTMTVYEKGAEVVRMYETLLGREGFRRGMDLYFKRHDGQAVTCDDFRMAMADANGVDLTQFARWYEQAGTPRVHAQGTYNAAAQTYSLTLTQSNPAVGIELDDADLIKPPLHIPFNFGLIDSVQRTGLALNDSGADMLTLELTQATQTFVFNNIPNAPIPSLNRNFGAPIQVQFDYSDAELLTLLECDTDAFNRWDAGQQLFTRAILGVMNTQNDQATALAGELLKGLSRLLNDSSLSPAYRAVLFTLPSFATLSQRVQQTQLLDPQTLFHARETVAKAIAQALASQWQKIYHQFNLNKPYAYNGSAAGERSLKNLALSYWAKAEPTAWDAVQTQYHKADNMTDRYSALNIAIQNFAEQSNPLVQDFYQRFANEALVIDKWFTAQAMRHTGEFSQMHDTLTQLMAHPAFINPNPNRLRSLIFAFCNSNPRHFHQTDGTGYQFWAEQVLAIDGKNPQVASRLARTCEHWRTFAEPYQTQMKNALERVAQSSTLSDDTREIVHKALRIQ
;
A
#
# COMPACT_ATOMS: atom_id res chain seq x y z
N MET A 1 26.92 2.53 0.19
CA MET A 1 25.69 1.76 0.49
C MET A 1 25.66 1.50 2.01
N PRO A 2 24.72 2.03 2.77
CA PRO A 2 24.54 1.74 4.20
C PRO A 2 24.24 0.25 4.43
N LEU A 3 24.83 -0.32 5.51
CA LEU A 3 24.58 -1.70 5.93
C LEU A 3 24.01 -1.70 7.36
N ARG A 4 23.01 -2.54 7.61
CA ARG A 4 22.37 -2.65 8.94
C ARG A 4 23.36 -2.98 10.06
N GLN A 5 24.34 -3.84 9.78
CA GLN A 5 25.38 -4.22 10.74
C GLN A 5 26.31 -3.08 11.14
N ASP A 6 26.38 -2.01 10.32
CA ASP A 6 27.26 -0.87 10.55
C ASP A 6 26.58 0.24 11.34
N TYR A 7 25.36 0.01 11.83
CA TYR A 7 24.65 0.96 12.67
C TYR A 7 25.47 1.34 13.89
N LEU A 8 25.62 2.64 14.08
CA LEU A 8 26.20 3.24 15.27
C LEU A 8 25.23 4.30 15.82
N PRO A 9 24.96 4.30 17.12
CA PRO A 9 24.15 5.36 17.74
C PRO A 9 24.77 6.74 17.50
N TYR A 10 23.92 7.74 17.26
CA TYR A 10 24.40 9.11 17.14
C TYR A 10 25.02 9.57 18.46
N PRO A 11 26.21 10.20 18.45
CA PRO A 11 26.99 10.46 19.68
C PRO A 11 26.44 11.59 20.56
N TYR A 12 25.48 12.38 20.07
CA TYR A 12 24.88 13.48 20.80
C TYR A 12 23.38 13.26 21.00
N THR A 13 22.82 13.86 22.06
CA THR A 13 21.39 14.04 22.27
C THR A 13 21.03 15.49 21.99
N PHE A 14 19.84 15.68 21.40
CA PHE A 14 19.24 16.99 21.23
C PHE A 14 17.99 17.05 22.10
N SER A 15 18.05 17.79 23.21
CA SER A 15 16.92 17.84 24.13
C SER A 15 15.74 18.65 23.58
N GLU A 16 16.05 19.73 22.88
CA GLU A 16 15.07 20.65 22.31
C GLU A 16 15.59 21.31 21.04
N ILE A 17 14.73 21.56 20.10
CA ILE A 17 14.95 22.38 18.91
C ILE A 17 13.92 23.48 18.83
N HIS A 18 14.35 24.71 18.61
CA HIS A 18 13.52 25.86 18.28
C HIS A 18 13.74 26.24 16.81
N LEU A 19 12.68 26.19 16.03
CA LEU A 19 12.66 26.58 14.63
C LEU A 19 11.84 27.86 14.46
N SER A 20 12.42 28.89 13.82
CA SER A 20 11.68 30.07 13.37
C SER A 20 11.78 30.12 11.85
N LEU A 21 10.63 29.94 11.16
CA LEU A 21 10.54 29.94 9.71
C LEU A 21 9.84 31.23 9.25
N HIS A 22 10.56 32.05 8.51
CA HIS A 22 9.99 33.15 7.76
C HIS A 22 9.65 32.65 6.36
N LEU A 23 8.38 32.31 6.18
CA LEU A 23 7.90 31.53 5.02
C LEU A 23 7.68 32.42 3.81
N ASP A 24 8.34 32.07 2.71
CA ASP A 24 8.19 32.65 1.38
C ASP A 24 8.50 31.59 0.32
N ALA A 25 7.75 31.55 -0.77
CA ALA A 25 7.93 30.54 -1.82
C ALA A 25 9.30 30.65 -2.52
N HIS A 26 9.88 31.83 -2.62
CA HIS A 26 11.14 32.08 -3.32
C HIS A 26 12.37 32.06 -2.39
N ALA A 27 12.19 32.38 -1.11
CA ALA A 27 13.28 32.46 -0.14
C ALA A 27 12.78 32.28 1.30
N THR A 28 12.48 31.07 1.70
CA THR A 28 12.16 30.76 3.10
C THR A 28 13.43 30.79 3.93
N GLN A 29 13.49 31.67 4.92
CA GLN A 29 14.57 31.72 5.89
C GLN A 29 14.21 30.88 7.11
N VAL A 30 15.15 30.02 7.54
CA VAL A 30 15.00 29.17 8.71
C VAL A 30 16.09 29.45 9.72
N ARG A 31 15.69 29.87 10.91
CA ARG A 31 16.60 30.02 12.07
C ARG A 31 16.34 28.87 13.03
N THR A 32 17.37 28.11 13.32
CA THR A 32 17.33 26.91 14.15
C THR A 32 18.21 27.11 15.37
N ARG A 33 17.70 26.80 16.57
CA ARG A 33 18.49 26.69 17.82
C ARG A 33 18.36 25.29 18.36
N ILE A 34 19.49 24.62 18.63
CA ILE A 34 19.56 23.24 19.08
C ILE A 34 20.37 23.18 20.37
N ALA A 35 19.74 22.72 21.45
CA ALA A 35 20.47 22.38 22.67
C ALA A 35 20.98 20.94 22.53
N PHE A 36 22.32 20.75 22.61
CA PHE A 36 22.96 19.44 22.45
C PHE A 36 23.84 19.04 23.63
N GLU A 37 23.90 17.73 23.86
CA GLU A 37 24.79 17.12 24.86
C GLU A 37 25.37 15.81 24.31
N ARG A 38 26.69 15.60 24.53
CA ARG A 38 27.38 14.37 24.14
C ARG A 38 26.99 13.25 25.08
N LYS A 39 26.57 12.12 24.51
CA LYS A 39 26.17 10.92 25.26
C LYS A 39 27.36 10.37 26.05
N ALA A 40 27.13 9.85 27.24
CA ALA A 40 28.16 9.22 28.08
C ALA A 40 28.81 8.03 27.35
N GLY A 41 30.11 7.93 27.40
CA GLY A 41 30.89 6.88 26.73
C GLY A 41 31.28 7.18 25.29
N PHE A 42 30.89 8.32 24.72
CA PHE A 42 31.34 8.76 23.39
C PHE A 42 32.46 9.80 23.52
N GLU A 43 33.53 9.61 22.75
CA GLU A 43 34.69 10.55 22.65
C GLU A 43 34.62 11.38 21.35
N ALA A 44 33.40 11.57 20.78
CA ALA A 44 33.28 12.38 19.56
C ALA A 44 33.63 13.83 19.81
N HIS A 45 34.49 14.40 18.97
CA HIS A 45 34.88 15.81 18.98
C HIS A 45 34.27 16.59 17.82
N GLU A 46 33.58 15.92 16.92
CA GLU A 46 32.89 16.53 15.78
C GLU A 46 31.40 16.37 15.94
N LEU A 47 30.65 17.43 15.66
CA LEU A 47 29.20 17.41 15.56
C LEU A 47 28.85 17.48 14.07
N ILE A 48 28.32 16.36 13.51
CA ILE A 48 28.00 16.22 12.09
C ILE A 48 26.50 16.36 11.93
N LEU A 49 26.08 17.31 11.10
CA LEU A 49 24.67 17.56 10.78
C LEU A 49 24.46 17.39 9.28
N ASP A 50 23.38 16.72 8.90
CA ASP A 50 22.97 16.55 7.52
C ASP A 50 22.35 17.85 6.98
N GLY A 51 22.59 18.15 5.70
CA GLY A 51 22.02 19.33 5.03
C GLY A 51 22.22 19.26 3.52
N GLU A 52 21.13 19.37 2.74
CA GLU A 52 21.14 19.28 1.29
C GLU A 52 20.26 20.37 0.66
N HIS A 53 20.67 20.91 -0.47
CA HIS A 53 19.91 21.90 -1.24
C HIS A 53 19.48 23.15 -0.43
N ILE A 54 20.26 23.53 0.56
CA ILE A 54 20.05 24.71 1.40
C ILE A 54 21.25 25.62 1.36
N GLU A 55 21.03 26.90 1.53
CA GLU A 55 22.10 27.90 1.68
C GLU A 55 22.37 28.17 3.15
N LEU A 56 23.59 28.04 3.58
CA LEU A 56 24.03 28.40 4.94
C LEU A 56 24.30 29.90 5.01
N ILE A 57 23.63 30.62 5.88
CA ILE A 57 23.80 32.05 6.10
C ILE A 57 24.72 32.32 7.28
N SER A 58 24.53 31.64 8.41
CA SER A 58 25.33 31.81 9.60
C SER A 58 25.28 30.60 10.53
N VAL A 59 26.35 30.41 11.30
CA VAL A 59 26.45 29.45 12.40
C VAL A 59 27.02 30.15 13.63
N ALA A 60 26.43 29.89 14.80
CA ALA A 60 26.99 30.38 16.08
C ALA A 60 26.91 29.27 17.13
N LEU A 61 27.90 29.19 18.01
CA LEU A 61 27.95 28.25 19.13
C LEU A 61 27.96 29.02 20.44
N ASN A 62 26.99 28.76 21.31
CA ASN A 62 26.83 29.47 22.60
C ASN A 62 26.78 31.00 22.41
N GLY A 63 26.07 31.48 21.39
CA GLY A 63 25.92 32.88 21.02
C GLY A 63 27.14 33.50 20.33
N ASN A 64 28.27 32.77 20.13
CA ASN A 64 29.45 33.24 19.44
C ASN A 64 29.44 32.81 17.97
N PRO A 65 29.47 33.75 17.01
CA PRO A 65 29.55 33.40 15.59
C PRO A 65 30.80 32.56 15.29
N LEU A 66 30.63 31.50 14.50
CA LEU A 66 31.74 30.66 14.05
C LEU A 66 32.31 31.18 12.75
N SER A 67 33.62 31.00 12.59
CA SER A 67 34.36 31.31 11.35
C SER A 67 34.47 30.08 10.45
N ALA A 68 34.85 30.27 9.20
CA ALA A 68 35.05 29.19 8.23
C ALA A 68 36.10 28.14 8.62
N THR A 69 36.90 28.40 9.67
CA THR A 69 37.87 27.44 10.19
C THR A 69 37.30 26.55 11.31
N ASP A 70 36.15 26.91 11.87
CA ASP A 70 35.56 26.21 13.00
C ASP A 70 34.65 25.06 12.52
N TYR A 71 34.30 25.05 11.23
CA TYR A 71 33.50 24.00 10.62
C TYR A 71 33.89 23.69 9.18
N ALA A 72 33.57 22.48 8.72
CA ALA A 72 33.63 22.09 7.32
C ALA A 72 32.20 21.96 6.75
N ARG A 73 32.00 22.23 5.47
CA ARG A 73 30.75 22.07 4.76
C ARG A 73 30.97 21.29 3.47
N THR A 74 30.11 20.33 3.24
CA THR A 74 29.97 19.61 1.95
C THR A 74 28.58 19.86 1.37
N ASP A 75 28.27 19.23 0.24
CA ASP A 75 26.93 19.28 -0.34
C ASP A 75 25.89 18.48 0.47
N LYS A 76 26.35 17.66 1.43
CA LYS A 76 25.50 16.75 2.22
C LYS A 76 25.55 16.99 3.73
N ASN A 77 26.54 17.72 4.25
CA ASN A 77 26.65 17.92 5.69
C ASN A 77 27.40 19.19 6.09
N LEU A 78 27.20 19.56 7.36
CA LEU A 78 27.95 20.56 8.12
C LEU A 78 28.63 19.85 9.29
N THR A 79 29.94 19.91 9.37
CA THR A 79 30.73 19.31 10.46
C THR A 79 31.36 20.40 11.32
N LEU A 80 30.94 20.51 12.57
CA LEU A 80 31.60 21.40 13.54
C LEU A 80 32.81 20.70 14.17
N HIS A 81 33.97 21.34 14.09
CA HIS A 81 35.20 20.82 14.69
C HIS A 81 35.27 21.17 16.17
N ASN A 82 35.89 20.30 16.96
CA ASN A 82 36.15 20.53 18.42
C ASN A 82 34.87 20.90 19.20
N SER A 83 33.76 20.27 18.89
CA SER A 83 32.47 20.50 19.57
C SER A 83 32.61 20.22 21.08
N PRO A 84 32.09 21.11 21.97
CA PRO A 84 32.08 20.88 23.41
C PRO A 84 31.17 19.70 23.77
N ALA A 85 31.28 19.25 25.03
CA ALA A 85 30.43 18.18 25.51
C ALA A 85 28.91 18.56 25.54
N GLN A 86 28.64 19.86 25.71
CA GLN A 86 27.27 20.42 25.70
C GLN A 86 27.31 21.85 25.17
N GLY A 87 26.22 22.31 24.58
CA GLY A 87 26.09 23.67 24.09
C GLY A 87 24.76 23.95 23.40
N GLU A 88 24.60 25.19 22.95
CA GLU A 88 23.54 25.63 22.08
C GLU A 88 24.12 26.05 20.73
N LEU A 89 23.60 25.44 19.67
CA LEU A 89 23.98 25.74 18.30
C LEU A 89 22.87 26.56 17.65
N GLU A 90 23.20 27.70 17.07
CA GLU A 90 22.32 28.49 16.22
C GLU A 90 22.76 28.39 14.76
N ILE A 91 21.82 28.07 13.88
CA ILE A 91 22.05 27.98 12.43
C ILE A 91 20.97 28.77 11.70
N THR A 92 21.39 29.58 10.73
CA THR A 92 20.44 30.25 9.82
C THR A 92 20.67 29.74 8.40
N THR A 93 19.62 29.27 7.78
CA THR A 93 19.63 28.76 6.40
C THR A 93 18.55 29.41 5.56
N THR A 94 18.65 29.27 4.24
CA THR A 94 17.61 29.64 3.27
C THR A 94 17.37 28.48 2.32
N CYS A 95 16.09 28.22 2.01
CA CYS A 95 15.68 27.29 0.98
C CYS A 95 14.69 27.96 0.02
N THR A 96 14.51 27.37 -1.17
CA THR A 96 13.69 27.92 -2.25
C THR A 96 12.56 26.95 -2.61
N PRO A 97 11.43 26.96 -1.89
CA PRO A 97 10.34 25.99 -2.09
C PRO A 97 9.78 25.93 -3.51
N ILE A 98 9.71 27.04 -4.21
CA ILE A 98 9.12 27.11 -5.58
C ILE A 98 9.95 26.31 -6.61
N SER A 99 11.22 26.08 -6.37
CA SER A 99 12.09 25.30 -7.26
C SER A 99 12.16 23.84 -6.91
N ASN A 100 11.55 23.43 -5.79
CA ASN A 100 11.58 22.06 -5.29
C ASN A 100 10.51 21.19 -5.98
N THR A 101 10.87 20.58 -7.10
CA THR A 101 9.99 19.68 -7.86
C THR A 101 10.03 18.23 -7.37
N SER A 102 11.00 17.87 -6.54
CA SER A 102 11.10 16.52 -5.96
C SER A 102 10.04 16.24 -4.91
N LEU A 103 9.39 17.30 -4.37
CA LEU A 103 8.39 17.23 -3.29
C LEU A 103 8.95 16.57 -2.00
N SER A 104 10.23 16.81 -1.71
CA SER A 104 10.93 16.36 -0.50
C SER A 104 11.56 17.56 0.21
N GLY A 105 11.39 17.69 1.54
CA GLY A 105 11.64 18.91 2.28
C GLY A 105 10.48 19.89 2.17
N LEU A 106 10.75 21.20 2.19
CA LEU A 106 9.74 22.24 2.01
C LEU A 106 9.58 22.59 0.51
N PHE A 107 8.34 22.54 0.01
CA PHE A 107 8.01 22.79 -1.39
C PHE A 107 6.76 23.67 -1.56
N ALA A 108 6.65 24.29 -2.71
CA ALA A 108 5.46 25.07 -3.08
C ALA A 108 4.54 24.27 -3.98
N THR A 109 3.23 24.31 -3.69
CA THR A 109 2.17 23.69 -4.48
C THR A 109 0.97 24.62 -4.59
N GLY A 110 0.64 25.06 -5.82
CA GLY A 110 -0.43 26.04 -6.02
C GLY A 110 -0.19 27.32 -5.21
N LYS A 111 -1.07 27.60 -4.24
CA LYS A 111 -0.99 28.75 -3.32
C LYS A 111 -0.51 28.35 -1.92
N HIS A 112 0.14 27.21 -1.79
CA HIS A 112 0.50 26.63 -0.51
C HIS A 112 2.00 26.31 -0.45
N LEU A 113 2.53 26.30 0.78
CA LEU A 113 3.79 25.67 1.14
C LEU A 113 3.47 24.42 1.96
N MET A 114 4.09 23.30 1.60
CA MET A 114 3.95 22.01 2.25
C MET A 114 5.32 21.43 2.54
N SER A 115 5.44 20.60 3.55
CA SER A 115 6.66 19.85 3.81
C SER A 115 6.44 18.34 3.72
N GLN A 116 7.48 17.61 3.28
CA GLN A 116 7.59 16.15 3.36
C GLN A 116 8.99 15.81 3.84
N CYS A 117 9.11 15.27 5.05
CA CYS A 117 10.40 15.01 5.67
C CYS A 117 10.80 13.53 5.70
N GLU A 118 9.88 12.60 5.59
CA GLU A 118 10.22 11.18 5.49
C GLU A 118 10.70 10.82 4.07
N ALA A 119 11.82 10.10 3.94
CA ALA A 119 12.70 9.58 5.00
C ALA A 119 13.73 10.62 5.45
N GLU A 120 14.32 11.39 4.55
CA GLU A 120 15.50 12.26 4.74
C GLU A 120 15.29 13.66 4.16
N GLY A 121 14.05 14.19 4.27
CA GLY A 121 13.69 15.50 3.73
C GLY A 121 13.93 16.67 4.69
N PHE A 122 14.07 16.46 5.99
CA PHE A 122 14.27 17.54 6.96
C PHE A 122 15.60 18.27 6.72
N ARG A 123 16.65 17.55 6.28
CA ARG A 123 17.95 18.11 5.89
C ARG A 123 17.89 19.11 4.74
N ARG A 124 16.75 19.19 4.02
CA ARG A 124 16.48 20.17 2.95
C ARG A 124 15.78 21.43 3.46
N ILE A 125 15.57 21.53 4.78
CA ILE A 125 14.98 22.68 5.45
C ILE A 125 16.05 23.39 6.30
N THR A 126 16.76 22.63 7.10
CA THR A 126 17.88 23.13 7.95
C THR A 126 18.88 22.01 8.22
N TYR A 127 20.07 22.36 8.71
CA TYR A 127 21.05 21.38 9.17
C TYR A 127 20.60 20.73 10.48
N PHE A 128 20.59 19.39 10.50
CA PHE A 128 20.20 18.58 11.65
C PHE A 128 20.80 17.18 11.59
N ALA A 129 20.84 16.44 12.69
CA ALA A 129 21.09 15.00 12.66
C ALA A 129 19.79 14.30 12.19
N ASP A 130 19.64 14.20 10.87
CA ASP A 130 18.42 13.76 10.20
C ASP A 130 18.32 12.25 10.18
N ARG A 131 18.10 11.65 11.36
CA ARG A 131 18.08 10.21 11.66
C ARG A 131 16.91 9.87 12.55
N PRO A 132 16.30 8.68 12.40
CA PRO A 132 15.15 8.30 13.21
C PRO A 132 15.48 8.03 14.70
N ASP A 133 16.74 7.76 15.07
CA ASP A 133 17.18 7.57 16.47
C ASP A 133 17.53 8.86 17.21
N VAL A 134 17.38 10.01 16.56
CA VAL A 134 17.59 11.33 17.18
C VAL A 134 16.23 11.95 17.50
N LEU A 135 15.78 11.71 18.72
CA LEU A 135 14.51 12.18 19.24
C LEU A 135 14.69 13.53 19.94
N THR A 136 13.85 14.51 19.61
CA THR A 136 13.94 15.86 20.17
C THR A 136 12.55 16.49 20.34
N VAL A 137 12.37 17.40 21.27
CA VAL A 137 11.16 18.21 21.46
C VAL A 137 11.19 19.41 20.52
N TYR A 138 10.09 19.71 19.85
CA TYR A 138 10.01 20.77 18.84
C TYR A 138 9.16 21.92 19.28
N THR A 139 9.73 23.13 19.20
CA THR A 139 9.02 24.40 19.28
C THR A 139 9.18 25.12 17.95
N VAL A 140 8.06 25.48 17.28
CA VAL A 140 8.07 25.99 15.91
C VAL A 140 7.33 27.31 15.83
N GLU A 141 8.03 28.34 15.42
CA GLU A 141 7.50 29.65 15.09
C GLU A 141 7.37 29.78 13.58
N LEU A 142 6.20 30.15 13.11
CA LEU A 142 5.93 30.43 11.70
C LEU A 142 5.55 31.90 11.54
N ILE A 143 6.19 32.58 10.61
CA ILE A 143 5.96 33.97 10.26
C ILE A 143 5.74 34.04 8.74
N ALA A 144 4.66 34.70 8.30
CA ALA A 144 4.39 34.88 6.88
C ALA A 144 3.52 36.09 6.58
N ASP A 145 3.45 36.49 5.31
CA ASP A 145 2.47 37.44 4.81
C ASP A 145 1.05 36.85 4.95
N LYS A 146 0.19 37.52 5.71
CA LYS A 146 -1.15 37.01 6.05
C LYS A 146 -2.07 36.94 4.84
N ALA A 147 -1.89 37.81 3.86
CA ALA A 147 -2.73 37.82 2.66
C ALA A 147 -2.41 36.65 1.74
N THR A 148 -1.12 36.26 1.68
CA THR A 148 -0.64 35.13 0.87
C THR A 148 -0.87 33.80 1.58
N TYR A 149 -0.56 33.72 2.86
CA TYR A 149 -0.62 32.51 3.69
C TYR A 149 -1.46 32.73 4.96
N PRO A 150 -2.79 32.83 4.86
CA PRO A 150 -3.64 33.08 6.02
C PRO A 150 -3.68 31.96 7.05
N VAL A 151 -3.33 30.74 6.67
CA VAL A 151 -3.23 29.55 7.55
C VAL A 151 -1.77 29.16 7.71
N LEU A 152 -1.33 28.99 8.97
CA LEU A 152 0.02 28.55 9.33
C LEU A 152 -0.10 27.40 10.34
N LEU A 153 0.35 26.19 9.96
CA LEU A 153 0.26 24.98 10.77
C LEU A 153 1.64 24.33 10.96
N ALA A 154 1.86 23.82 12.17
CA ALA A 154 3.00 22.96 12.48
C ALA A 154 2.58 21.83 13.44
N ASN A 155 3.51 20.93 13.78
CA ASN A 155 3.27 19.83 14.70
C ASN A 155 2.88 20.31 16.12
N GLY A 156 2.08 19.51 16.82
CA GLY A 156 1.79 19.69 18.22
C GLY A 156 0.60 20.61 18.50
N ASN A 157 0.66 21.32 19.63
CA ASN A 157 -0.39 22.21 20.09
C ASN A 157 -0.07 23.67 19.75
N LEU A 158 -1.08 24.43 19.33
CA LEU A 158 -0.95 25.87 19.09
C LEU A 158 -0.87 26.60 20.43
N LEU A 159 0.24 27.31 20.65
CA LEU A 159 0.45 28.11 21.86
C LEU A 159 -0.01 29.56 21.67
N GLU A 160 0.36 30.17 20.52
CA GLU A 160 0.10 31.57 20.24
C GLU A 160 -0.23 31.78 18.76
N ALA A 161 -1.10 32.72 18.46
CA ALA A 161 -1.39 33.21 17.12
C ALA A 161 -1.77 34.70 17.18
N HIS A 162 -1.05 35.55 16.48
CA HIS A 162 -1.33 36.99 16.43
C HIS A 162 -0.78 37.66 15.18
N ASP A 163 -1.35 38.79 14.85
CA ASP A 163 -0.92 39.65 13.75
C ASP A 163 0.33 40.45 14.16
N LEU A 164 1.24 40.63 13.23
CA LEU A 164 2.41 41.46 13.34
C LEU A 164 2.27 42.71 12.46
N ASP A 165 3.24 43.60 12.58
CA ASP A 165 3.32 44.77 11.71
C ASP A 165 3.52 44.41 10.22
N ASN A 166 3.24 45.35 9.32
CA ASN A 166 3.46 45.22 7.87
C ASN A 166 2.73 44.07 7.16
N GLY A 167 1.58 43.64 7.67
CA GLY A 167 0.76 42.59 7.07
C GLY A 167 1.24 41.19 7.33
N LEU A 168 2.25 41.02 8.16
CA LEU A 168 2.69 39.73 8.62
C LEU A 168 1.82 39.19 9.75
N HIS A 169 1.83 37.89 9.96
CA HIS A 169 1.28 37.24 11.15
C HIS A 169 2.19 36.11 11.60
N ARG A 170 1.95 35.66 12.84
CA ARG A 170 2.80 34.69 13.53
C ARG A 170 1.97 33.65 14.24
N THR A 171 2.43 32.40 14.20
CA THR A 171 1.96 31.32 15.06
C THR A 171 3.13 30.67 15.77
N LEU A 172 2.91 30.21 17.03
CA LEU A 172 3.86 29.44 17.81
C LEU A 172 3.23 28.09 18.17
N TRP A 173 3.93 27.02 17.82
CA TRP A 173 3.53 25.64 18.02
C TRP A 173 4.51 24.92 18.93
N HIS A 174 4.01 23.97 19.74
CA HIS A 174 4.86 23.15 20.59
C HIS A 174 4.36 21.70 20.58
N ASP A 175 5.27 20.78 20.24
CA ASP A 175 5.05 19.34 20.38
C ASP A 175 5.85 18.85 21.59
N PRO A 176 5.18 18.49 22.70
CA PRO A 176 5.85 18.12 23.92
C PRO A 176 6.46 16.72 23.90
N PHE A 177 6.16 15.92 22.85
CA PHE A 177 6.65 14.57 22.73
C PHE A 177 7.91 14.55 21.88
N PRO A 178 9.03 13.98 22.38
CA PRO A 178 10.23 13.83 21.59
C PRO A 178 9.94 12.98 20.32
N LYS A 179 10.33 13.51 19.17
CA LYS A 179 10.16 12.83 17.87
C LYS A 179 11.39 13.00 16.99
N PRO A 180 11.61 12.07 16.04
CA PRO A 180 12.63 12.25 15.01
C PRO A 180 12.21 13.32 14.00
N SER A 181 13.20 13.80 13.23
CA SER A 181 13.04 14.86 12.24
C SER A 181 12.12 14.49 11.07
N TYR A 182 12.00 13.21 10.73
CA TYR A 182 11.14 12.78 9.64
C TYR A 182 9.63 13.03 9.89
N LEU A 183 9.24 13.20 11.16
CA LEU A 183 7.85 13.50 11.57
C LEU A 183 7.55 15.01 11.63
N PHE A 184 8.52 15.85 11.33
CA PHE A 184 8.33 17.30 11.27
C PHE A 184 7.46 17.69 10.08
N ALA A 185 6.51 18.61 10.32
CA ALA A 185 5.69 19.15 9.26
C ALA A 185 5.38 20.63 9.45
N VAL A 186 5.29 21.33 8.32
CA VAL A 186 4.83 22.74 8.21
C VAL A 186 3.91 22.86 7.02
N VAL A 187 2.82 23.59 7.21
CA VAL A 187 1.87 23.97 6.14
C VAL A 187 1.57 25.45 6.23
N ALA A 188 1.61 26.13 5.09
CA ALA A 188 1.15 27.50 4.98
C ALA A 188 0.33 27.69 3.70
N GLY A 189 -0.84 28.36 3.76
CA GLY A 189 -1.62 28.49 2.53
C GLY A 189 -3.01 29.10 2.70
N GLN A 190 -3.70 29.18 1.55
CA GLN A 190 -5.09 29.62 1.46
C GLN A 190 -6.04 28.42 1.61
N LEU A 191 -6.03 27.80 2.78
CA LEU A 191 -6.84 26.61 3.09
C LEU A 191 -8.11 27.01 3.86
N ALA A 192 -9.16 26.21 3.67
CA ALA A 192 -10.34 26.17 4.51
C ALA A 192 -10.36 24.86 5.30
N HIS A 193 -11.14 24.79 6.37
CA HIS A 193 -11.24 23.56 7.15
C HIS A 193 -12.65 23.32 7.68
N ILE A 194 -12.92 22.07 7.99
CA ILE A 194 -13.99 21.66 8.86
C ILE A 194 -13.39 21.18 10.19
N GLU A 195 -14.11 21.36 11.29
CA GLU A 195 -13.62 20.95 12.60
C GLU A 195 -14.72 20.43 13.51
N GLU A 196 -14.35 19.59 14.45
CA GLU A 196 -15.22 19.09 15.50
C GLU A 196 -14.42 18.89 16.78
N THR A 197 -14.99 19.30 17.92
CA THR A 197 -14.44 18.96 19.23
C THR A 197 -15.17 17.75 19.78
N VAL A 198 -14.42 16.67 20.03
CA VAL A 198 -14.97 15.39 20.47
C VAL A 198 -14.48 14.99 21.87
N PRO A 199 -15.30 14.35 22.70
CA PRO A 199 -14.83 13.73 23.93
C PRO A 199 -14.00 12.48 23.61
N HIS A 200 -12.82 12.36 24.21
CA HIS A 200 -11.93 11.23 24.03
C HIS A 200 -11.12 10.95 25.30
N ASN A 201 -11.27 9.76 25.86
CA ASN A 201 -10.57 9.32 27.09
C ASN A 201 -10.63 10.37 28.23
N GLY A 202 -11.83 10.94 28.50
CA GLY A 202 -12.07 11.92 29.55
C GLY A 202 -11.56 13.34 29.27
N GLN A 203 -11.08 13.62 28.06
CA GLN A 203 -10.63 14.93 27.59
C GLN A 203 -11.41 15.36 26.34
N SER A 204 -11.37 16.65 26.02
CA SER A 204 -11.87 17.18 24.74
C SER A 204 -10.70 17.27 23.74
N LYS A 205 -10.90 16.77 22.53
CA LYS A 205 -9.91 16.82 21.44
C LYS A 205 -10.48 17.58 20.25
N LEU A 206 -9.69 18.48 19.68
CA LEU A 206 -10.05 19.24 18.49
C LEU A 206 -9.55 18.50 17.23
N LEU A 207 -10.46 18.12 16.36
CA LEU A 207 -10.17 17.47 15.08
C LEU A 207 -10.42 18.44 13.94
N GLN A 208 -9.47 18.56 13.02
CA GLN A 208 -9.54 19.51 11.90
C GLN A 208 -9.11 18.85 10.60
N VAL A 209 -9.86 19.08 9.53
CA VAL A 209 -9.50 18.64 8.17
C VAL A 209 -9.41 19.88 7.28
N TYR A 210 -8.20 20.18 6.83
CA TYR A 210 -7.87 21.33 5.96
C TYR A 210 -7.83 20.91 4.51
N VAL A 211 -8.55 21.63 3.66
CA VAL A 211 -8.63 21.38 2.21
C VAL A 211 -8.65 22.71 1.47
N GLU A 212 -8.55 22.66 0.15
CA GLU A 212 -8.86 23.84 -0.67
C GLU A 212 -10.31 24.30 -0.44
N PRO A 213 -10.63 25.62 -0.49
CA PRO A 213 -11.98 26.12 -0.19
C PRO A 213 -13.11 25.46 -0.96
N HIS A 214 -12.87 25.07 -2.22
CA HIS A 214 -13.88 24.43 -3.07
C HIS A 214 -14.10 22.93 -2.73
N ASP A 215 -13.20 22.32 -1.94
CA ASP A 215 -13.27 20.91 -1.55
C ASP A 215 -13.92 20.68 -0.17
N ILE A 216 -14.31 21.74 0.52
CA ILE A 216 -15.00 21.63 1.83
C ILE A 216 -16.17 20.63 1.82
N PRO A 217 -17.05 20.59 0.79
CA PRO A 217 -18.15 19.61 0.77
C PRO A 217 -17.72 18.14 0.67
N LYS A 218 -16.45 17.87 0.40
CA LYS A 218 -15.88 16.52 0.21
C LYS A 218 -15.04 16.05 1.41
N ALA A 219 -14.87 16.89 2.45
CA ALA A 219 -13.97 16.65 3.58
C ALA A 219 -14.62 15.87 4.74
N GLN A 220 -15.97 15.86 4.82
CA GLN A 220 -16.69 15.32 5.99
C GLN A 220 -16.39 13.87 6.26
N PHE A 221 -16.29 13.03 5.22
CA PHE A 221 -16.03 11.59 5.39
C PHE A 221 -14.66 11.31 6.01
N ALA A 222 -13.63 12.10 5.68
CA ALA A 222 -12.32 12.00 6.33
C ALA A 222 -12.37 12.35 7.83
N LEU A 223 -13.14 13.37 8.20
CA LEU A 223 -13.35 13.72 9.61
C LEU A 223 -14.10 12.61 10.38
N ASP A 224 -15.12 12.01 9.75
CA ASP A 224 -15.85 10.90 10.34
C ASP A 224 -14.97 9.65 10.46
N SER A 225 -14.13 9.37 9.47
CA SER A 225 -13.13 8.29 9.49
C SER A 225 -12.10 8.50 10.62
N LEU A 226 -11.64 9.72 10.83
CA LEU A 226 -10.75 10.06 11.95
C LEU A 226 -11.39 9.78 13.32
N LYS A 227 -12.65 10.16 13.51
CA LYS A 227 -13.40 9.84 14.74
C LYS A 227 -13.54 8.34 14.96
N ALA A 228 -13.85 7.60 13.88
CA ALA A 228 -13.94 6.13 13.93
C ALA A 228 -12.60 5.48 14.28
N SER A 229 -11.50 5.96 13.71
CA SER A 229 -10.14 5.47 14.00
C SER A 229 -9.75 5.70 15.46
N MET A 230 -10.01 6.89 15.98
CA MET A 230 -9.78 7.23 17.39
C MET A 230 -10.56 6.34 18.36
N ALA A 231 -11.83 6.10 18.06
CA ALA A 231 -12.70 5.25 18.88
C ALA A 231 -12.25 3.78 18.86
N TRP A 232 -11.90 3.27 17.67
CA TRP A 232 -11.44 1.89 17.48
C TRP A 232 -10.10 1.63 18.19
N ASP A 233 -9.14 2.54 18.07
CA ASP A 233 -7.80 2.38 18.66
C ASP A 233 -7.88 2.38 20.20
N LEU A 234 -8.66 3.29 20.75
CA LEU A 234 -8.92 3.33 22.19
C LEU A 234 -9.62 2.04 22.68
N ALA A 235 -10.62 1.55 21.94
CA ALA A 235 -11.36 0.36 22.32
C ALA A 235 -10.52 -0.92 22.19
N ARG A 236 -9.78 -1.07 21.10
CA ARG A 236 -9.03 -2.29 20.79
C ARG A 236 -7.70 -2.37 21.53
N TYR A 237 -6.97 -1.26 21.64
CA TYR A 237 -5.61 -1.24 22.19
C TYR A 237 -5.45 -0.35 23.42
N GLY A 238 -6.45 0.45 23.77
CA GLY A 238 -6.36 1.38 24.90
C GLY A 238 -5.43 2.57 24.61
N LEU A 239 -5.23 2.91 23.35
CA LEU A 239 -4.31 3.95 22.88
C LEU A 239 -5.05 5.26 22.61
N PRO A 240 -4.95 6.27 23.49
CA PRO A 240 -5.61 7.56 23.29
C PRO A 240 -4.77 8.50 22.40
N LEU A 241 -5.43 9.50 21.81
CA LEU A 241 -4.74 10.67 21.28
C LEU A 241 -4.08 11.45 22.41
N ASP A 242 -2.77 11.66 22.29
CA ASP A 242 -1.92 12.29 23.31
C ASP A 242 -1.82 13.83 23.17
N LEU A 243 -2.11 14.39 22.00
CA LEU A 243 -2.21 15.83 21.76
C LEU A 243 -3.62 16.38 22.04
N GLU A 244 -3.76 17.70 22.16
CA GLU A 244 -5.05 18.38 22.32
C GLU A 244 -5.83 18.46 21.02
N ARG A 245 -5.12 18.36 19.89
CA ARG A 245 -5.68 18.44 18.53
C ARG A 245 -5.06 17.41 17.60
N PHE A 246 -5.78 17.15 16.52
CA PHE A 246 -5.30 16.37 15.39
C PHE A 246 -5.73 17.02 14.08
N MET A 247 -4.79 17.25 13.19
CA MET A 247 -4.98 17.95 11.93
C MET A 247 -4.65 17.04 10.75
N ILE A 248 -5.53 17.03 9.75
CA ILE A 248 -5.31 16.46 8.44
C ILE A 248 -5.27 17.60 7.42
N VAL A 249 -4.29 17.61 6.53
CA VAL A 249 -4.17 18.57 5.43
C VAL A 249 -4.11 17.83 4.11
N ALA A 250 -4.98 18.16 3.17
CA ALA A 250 -5.00 17.55 1.84
C ALA A 250 -4.22 18.40 0.82
N THR A 251 -3.38 17.75 0.01
CA THR A 251 -2.67 18.35 -1.12
C THR A 251 -2.71 17.46 -2.35
N SER A 252 -2.76 18.05 -3.55
CA SER A 252 -2.74 17.29 -4.81
C SER A 252 -1.33 16.88 -5.24
N ASP A 253 -0.31 17.65 -4.83
CA ASP A 253 1.09 17.44 -5.19
C ASP A 253 1.80 16.69 -4.06
N PHE A 254 1.68 15.37 -4.07
CA PHE A 254 2.25 14.51 -3.05
C PHE A 254 2.71 13.19 -3.64
N ASN A 255 3.94 12.77 -3.32
CA ASN A 255 4.52 11.54 -3.86
C ASN A 255 3.90 10.29 -3.23
N MET A 256 3.48 10.38 -1.98
CA MET A 256 2.92 9.29 -1.17
C MET A 256 1.39 9.31 -1.14
N GLY A 257 0.79 8.36 -0.44
CA GLY A 257 -0.63 8.36 -0.10
C GLY A 257 -0.94 9.37 0.98
N ALA A 258 -0.22 9.28 2.08
CA ALA A 258 -0.29 10.19 3.21
C ALA A 258 1.02 10.13 4.01
N MET A 259 1.10 10.91 5.10
CA MET A 259 2.23 10.97 6.01
C MET A 259 1.76 11.27 7.43
N GLU A 260 2.22 10.47 8.38
CA GLU A 260 1.86 10.49 9.79
C GLU A 260 2.50 11.59 10.64
N ASN A 261 2.97 12.67 10.07
CA ASN A 261 3.59 13.77 10.83
C ASN A 261 2.84 14.08 12.12
N LYS A 262 3.51 14.04 13.26
CA LYS A 262 2.88 14.09 14.58
C LYS A 262 1.87 15.24 14.73
N GLY A 263 0.59 14.91 14.85
CA GLY A 263 -0.51 15.87 15.04
C GLY A 263 -0.88 16.72 13.80
N LEU A 264 -0.13 16.60 12.69
CA LEU A 264 -0.34 17.33 11.44
C LEU A 264 -0.08 16.39 10.25
N ASN A 265 -1.01 15.49 10.01
CA ASN A 265 -0.89 14.54 8.90
C ASN A 265 -1.11 15.25 7.56
N ILE A 266 -0.26 14.98 6.59
CA ILE A 266 -0.38 15.51 5.23
C ILE A 266 -0.79 14.37 4.30
N PHE A 267 -1.85 14.58 3.53
CA PHE A 267 -2.50 13.58 2.70
C PHE A 267 -2.53 14.01 1.25
N ASN A 268 -2.33 13.06 0.35
CA ASN A 268 -2.79 13.21 -1.01
C ASN A 268 -4.33 13.37 -1.02
N THR A 269 -4.85 14.33 -1.78
CA THR A 269 -6.30 14.60 -1.89
C THR A 269 -7.14 13.35 -2.16
N LYS A 270 -6.56 12.36 -2.85
CA LYS A 270 -7.19 11.07 -3.16
C LYS A 270 -7.65 10.30 -1.92
N PHE A 271 -7.02 10.53 -0.76
CA PHE A 271 -7.29 9.83 0.49
C PHE A 271 -7.97 10.72 1.56
N VAL A 272 -8.51 11.86 1.14
CA VAL A 272 -9.29 12.77 1.98
C VAL A 272 -10.64 13.10 1.34
N LEU A 273 -10.65 13.39 0.03
CA LEU A 273 -11.82 13.94 -0.64
C LEU A 273 -12.76 12.83 -1.09
N ALA A 274 -13.91 12.73 -0.45
CA ALA A 274 -14.95 11.77 -0.80
C ALA A 274 -16.34 12.41 -0.85
N HIS A 275 -17.00 12.29 -2.00
CA HIS A 275 -18.39 12.68 -2.21
C HIS A 275 -19.04 11.68 -3.17
N PRO A 276 -20.32 11.31 -2.99
CA PRO A 276 -20.98 10.30 -3.83
C PRO A 276 -20.86 10.54 -5.34
N GLN A 277 -20.85 11.80 -5.78
CA GLN A 277 -20.75 12.16 -7.20
C GLN A 277 -19.33 12.09 -7.77
N THR A 278 -18.28 12.04 -6.91
CA THR A 278 -16.87 12.13 -7.34
C THR A 278 -16.01 10.95 -6.88
N ALA A 279 -16.44 10.23 -5.84
CA ALA A 279 -15.73 9.12 -5.25
C ALA A 279 -16.52 7.81 -5.42
N THR A 280 -15.82 6.72 -5.77
CA THR A 280 -16.37 5.37 -5.81
C THR A 280 -16.40 4.76 -4.40
N ASP A 281 -17.10 3.64 -4.22
CA ASP A 281 -17.08 2.89 -2.95
C ASP A 281 -15.65 2.53 -2.53
N VAL A 282 -14.79 2.17 -3.49
CA VAL A 282 -13.37 1.89 -3.23
C VAL A 282 -12.61 3.15 -2.80
N ASP A 283 -12.94 4.33 -3.35
CA ASP A 283 -12.34 5.57 -2.89
C ASP A 283 -12.76 5.90 -1.45
N PHE A 284 -14.02 5.67 -1.07
CA PHE A 284 -14.47 5.82 0.32
C PHE A 284 -13.74 4.87 1.26
N GLU A 285 -13.63 3.58 0.89
CA GLU A 285 -12.88 2.59 1.68
C GLU A 285 -11.41 3.01 1.85
N ASN A 286 -10.77 3.47 0.79
CA ASN A 286 -9.40 3.94 0.84
C ASN A 286 -9.22 5.19 1.74
N VAL A 287 -10.17 6.14 1.73
CA VAL A 287 -10.14 7.29 2.65
C VAL A 287 -10.20 6.81 4.10
N GLU A 288 -11.12 5.91 4.42
CA GLU A 288 -11.26 5.36 5.79
C GLU A 288 -10.01 4.60 6.22
N ALA A 289 -9.49 3.71 5.36
CA ALA A 289 -8.31 2.90 5.64
C ALA A 289 -7.05 3.76 5.85
N VAL A 290 -6.77 4.73 4.96
CA VAL A 290 -5.56 5.55 5.05
C VAL A 290 -5.66 6.58 6.19
N VAL A 291 -6.83 7.15 6.47
CA VAL A 291 -7.03 7.98 7.67
C VAL A 291 -6.78 7.16 8.94
N GLY A 292 -7.25 5.92 8.98
CA GLY A 292 -6.95 4.98 10.07
C GLY A 292 -5.45 4.69 10.18
N HIS A 293 -4.79 4.36 9.07
CA HIS A 293 -3.36 4.09 9.00
C HIS A 293 -2.54 5.23 9.62
N GLU A 294 -2.72 6.46 9.15
CA GLU A 294 -1.97 7.62 9.63
C GLU A 294 -2.29 7.96 11.10
N TYR A 295 -3.55 7.79 11.51
CA TYR A 295 -3.89 7.97 12.92
C TYR A 295 -3.21 6.92 13.81
N PHE A 296 -3.17 5.65 13.39
CA PHE A 296 -2.57 4.57 14.19
C PHE A 296 -1.07 4.72 14.35
N HIS A 297 -0.41 5.36 13.38
CA HIS A 297 0.98 5.74 13.51
C HIS A 297 1.26 6.65 14.71
N ASN A 298 0.27 7.35 15.28
CA ASN A 298 0.50 8.19 16.45
C ASN A 298 1.20 7.42 17.59
N TRP A 299 0.92 6.11 17.72
CA TRP A 299 1.59 5.20 18.65
C TRP A 299 2.60 4.30 17.97
N THR A 300 2.24 3.65 16.87
CA THR A 300 3.11 2.73 16.13
C THR A 300 3.87 3.45 15.01
N GLY A 301 4.89 4.19 15.38
CA GLY A 301 5.73 5.03 14.51
C GLY A 301 6.16 6.34 15.17
N ASN A 302 5.24 7.01 15.89
CA ASN A 302 5.52 8.33 16.48
C ASN A 302 5.93 8.23 17.95
N ARG A 303 5.11 7.61 18.82
CA ARG A 303 5.46 7.40 20.22
C ARG A 303 6.55 6.35 20.40
N VAL A 304 6.49 5.27 19.65
CA VAL A 304 7.56 4.30 19.51
C VAL A 304 7.97 4.30 18.04
N THR A 305 9.23 4.64 17.76
CA THR A 305 9.74 4.82 16.40
C THR A 305 10.87 3.84 16.07
N CYS A 306 11.36 3.91 14.83
CA CYS A 306 12.43 3.05 14.33
C CYS A 306 13.81 3.53 14.78
N GLN A 307 14.70 2.62 15.20
CA GLN A 307 16.08 2.91 15.50
C GLN A 307 16.86 3.39 14.26
N ASP A 308 16.58 2.80 13.12
CA ASP A 308 17.19 3.10 11.83
C ASP A 308 16.22 2.72 10.72
N TRP A 309 16.49 3.10 9.47
CA TRP A 309 15.61 2.84 8.35
C TRP A 309 15.51 1.37 7.94
N PHE A 310 16.40 0.49 8.40
CA PHE A 310 16.25 -0.95 8.21
C PHE A 310 15.07 -1.52 9.00
N GLN A 311 14.66 -0.84 10.07
CA GLN A 311 13.53 -1.23 10.92
C GLN A 311 12.16 -0.74 10.40
N LEU A 312 12.07 -0.20 9.19
CA LEU A 312 10.89 0.48 8.65
C LEU A 312 9.59 -0.34 8.80
N SER A 313 9.66 -1.66 8.61
CA SER A 313 8.51 -2.55 8.78
C SER A 313 7.98 -2.59 10.22
N LEU A 314 8.79 -2.22 11.21
CA LEU A 314 8.34 -2.10 12.61
C LEU A 314 7.17 -1.13 12.74
N LYS A 315 7.21 -0.01 12.03
CA LYS A 315 6.09 0.93 12.02
C LYS A 315 5.09 0.60 10.92
N GLU A 316 5.54 0.37 9.69
CA GLU A 316 4.67 0.20 8.53
C GLU A 316 3.91 -1.13 8.55
N GLY A 317 4.59 -2.25 8.75
CA GLY A 317 3.94 -3.56 8.79
C GLY A 317 2.94 -3.66 9.94
N LEU A 318 3.30 -3.14 11.13
CA LEU A 318 2.39 -3.11 12.28
C LEU A 318 1.17 -2.21 12.03
N THR A 319 1.36 -1.07 11.38
CA THR A 319 0.27 -0.11 11.15
C THR A 319 -0.64 -0.58 10.01
N VAL A 320 -0.11 -1.18 8.93
CA VAL A 320 -0.92 -1.83 7.88
C VAL A 320 -1.77 -2.98 8.45
N TYR A 321 -1.20 -3.83 9.32
CA TYR A 321 -1.99 -4.83 10.02
C TYR A 321 -3.15 -4.21 10.79
N ARG A 322 -2.93 -3.09 11.48
CA ARG A 322 -3.95 -2.40 12.27
C ARG A 322 -5.01 -1.75 11.39
N ASP A 323 -4.64 -1.12 10.27
CA ASP A 323 -5.61 -0.52 9.36
C ASP A 323 -6.47 -1.57 8.64
N GLN A 324 -5.90 -2.72 8.28
CA GLN A 324 -6.65 -3.85 7.70
C GLN A 324 -7.69 -4.40 8.69
N GLU A 325 -7.34 -4.54 9.98
CA GLU A 325 -8.26 -4.97 11.03
C GLU A 325 -9.35 -3.91 11.29
N PHE A 326 -8.98 -2.63 11.28
CA PHE A 326 -9.92 -1.52 11.40
C PHE A 326 -10.92 -1.51 10.25
N THR A 327 -10.46 -1.56 9.01
CA THR A 327 -11.34 -1.57 7.83
C THR A 327 -12.29 -2.75 7.85
N ALA A 328 -11.80 -3.95 8.20
CA ALA A 328 -12.64 -5.13 8.35
C ALA A 328 -13.71 -4.96 9.43
N ASP A 329 -13.36 -4.34 10.56
CA ASP A 329 -14.29 -4.04 11.66
C ASP A 329 -15.33 -2.98 11.24
N GLN A 330 -14.94 -1.94 10.49
CA GLN A 330 -15.86 -0.91 9.99
C GLN A 330 -16.87 -1.49 8.98
N LEU A 331 -16.41 -2.28 8.02
CA LEU A 331 -17.28 -2.95 7.04
C LEU A 331 -18.26 -3.93 7.68
N ALA A 332 -17.92 -4.51 8.82
CA ALA A 332 -18.75 -5.42 9.59
C ALA A 332 -19.73 -4.72 10.53
N GLN A 333 -19.60 -3.41 10.73
CA GLN A 333 -20.38 -2.66 11.72
C GLN A 333 -21.89 -2.67 11.37
N GLY A 334 -22.72 -3.00 12.37
CA GLY A 334 -24.18 -2.99 12.24
C GLY A 334 -24.75 -4.17 11.43
N LEU A 335 -23.92 -5.13 11.01
CA LEU A 335 -24.37 -6.34 10.33
C LEU A 335 -24.67 -7.47 11.34
N SER A 336 -25.47 -8.46 10.90
CA SER A 336 -25.60 -9.73 11.63
C SER A 336 -24.26 -10.47 11.68
N GLU A 337 -24.09 -11.39 12.62
CA GLU A 337 -22.83 -12.15 12.79
C GLU A 337 -22.37 -12.83 11.49
N SER A 338 -23.30 -13.48 10.77
CA SER A 338 -22.97 -14.14 9.49
C SER A 338 -22.57 -13.14 8.40
N GLU A 339 -23.26 -12.00 8.30
CA GLU A 339 -22.92 -10.95 7.35
C GLU A 339 -21.58 -10.28 7.71
N ALA A 340 -21.33 -10.06 9.00
CA ALA A 340 -20.08 -9.52 9.50
C ALA A 340 -18.89 -10.44 9.19
N GLN A 341 -19.03 -11.74 9.39
CA GLN A 341 -18.02 -12.73 9.01
C GLN A 341 -17.76 -12.71 7.51
N SER A 342 -18.82 -12.62 6.70
CA SER A 342 -18.70 -12.51 5.24
C SER A 342 -17.98 -11.22 4.81
N ALA A 343 -18.28 -10.08 5.44
CA ALA A 343 -17.62 -8.81 5.14
C ALA A 343 -16.12 -8.86 5.48
N ARG A 344 -15.76 -9.43 6.65
CA ARG A 344 -14.35 -9.63 7.04
C ARG A 344 -13.61 -10.56 6.07
N ALA A 345 -14.28 -11.63 5.61
CA ALA A 345 -13.70 -12.55 4.62
C ALA A 345 -13.45 -11.86 3.28
N VAL A 346 -14.37 -11.03 2.81
CA VAL A 346 -14.18 -10.24 1.58
C VAL A 346 -13.00 -9.28 1.71
N GLN A 347 -12.88 -8.58 2.86
CA GLN A 347 -11.74 -7.70 3.11
C GLN A 347 -10.42 -8.48 3.17
N ARG A 348 -10.41 -9.65 3.85
CA ARG A 348 -9.22 -10.51 3.86
C ARG A 348 -8.81 -10.97 2.47
N ILE A 349 -9.77 -11.38 1.64
CA ILE A 349 -9.54 -11.74 0.24
C ILE A 349 -8.94 -10.54 -0.53
N SER A 350 -9.47 -9.34 -0.35
CA SER A 350 -8.94 -8.12 -0.99
C SER A 350 -7.48 -7.86 -0.62
N ASN A 351 -7.13 -7.95 0.68
CA ASN A 351 -5.76 -7.79 1.16
C ASN A 351 -4.82 -8.84 0.55
N VAL A 352 -5.24 -10.11 0.48
CA VAL A 352 -4.44 -11.19 -0.11
C VAL A 352 -4.30 -11.05 -1.63
N ILE A 353 -5.33 -10.58 -2.33
CA ILE A 353 -5.21 -10.26 -3.76
C ILE A 353 -4.12 -9.20 -3.98
N ASN A 354 -4.10 -8.13 -3.18
CA ASN A 354 -3.08 -7.09 -3.24
C ASN A 354 -1.68 -7.66 -2.97
N LEU A 355 -1.53 -8.45 -1.90
CA LEU A 355 -0.28 -9.13 -1.57
C LEU A 355 0.22 -10.02 -2.73
N CYS A 356 -0.62 -10.93 -3.22
CA CYS A 356 -0.24 -11.90 -4.25
C CYS A 356 0.03 -11.26 -5.61
N SER A 357 -0.70 -10.20 -5.97
CA SER A 357 -0.53 -9.52 -7.27
C SER A 357 0.67 -8.56 -7.32
N SER A 358 1.12 -8.06 -6.17
CA SER A 358 2.16 -7.02 -6.10
C SER A 358 3.38 -7.49 -5.32
N GLN A 359 3.22 -7.93 -4.07
CA GLN A 359 4.33 -8.27 -3.19
C GLN A 359 5.02 -9.58 -3.58
N PHE A 360 4.28 -10.61 -4.02
CA PHE A 360 4.89 -11.84 -4.51
C PHE A 360 5.70 -11.63 -5.78
N MET A 361 5.31 -10.67 -6.63
CA MET A 361 6.11 -10.24 -7.77
C MET A 361 7.40 -9.56 -7.31
N GLU A 362 7.31 -8.66 -6.32
CA GLU A 362 8.47 -7.99 -5.73
C GLU A 362 9.45 -9.00 -5.09
N ASP A 363 8.94 -9.98 -4.34
CA ASP A 363 9.74 -11.07 -3.74
C ASP A 363 10.45 -11.95 -4.78
N ALA A 364 9.96 -12.00 -6.01
CA ALA A 364 10.57 -12.77 -7.10
C ALA A 364 11.49 -11.91 -8.00
N GLY A 365 11.59 -10.61 -7.74
CA GLY A 365 12.28 -9.64 -8.59
C GLY A 365 13.73 -9.36 -8.18
N PRO A 366 14.41 -8.52 -8.98
CA PRO A 366 15.80 -8.12 -8.72
C PRO A 366 15.96 -7.26 -7.46
N MET A 367 14.88 -6.61 -7.02
CA MET A 367 14.83 -5.81 -5.81
C MET A 367 14.33 -6.60 -4.59
N ALA A 368 14.19 -7.93 -4.68
CA ALA A 368 13.76 -8.76 -3.57
C ALA A 368 14.63 -8.55 -2.33
N HIS A 369 14.00 -8.37 -1.20
CA HIS A 369 14.66 -8.11 0.08
C HIS A 369 13.81 -8.64 1.25
N PRO A 370 14.40 -8.90 2.43
CA PRO A 370 13.64 -9.19 3.66
C PRO A 370 12.77 -7.99 4.07
N ILE A 371 11.76 -8.21 4.92
CA ILE A 371 10.98 -7.09 5.51
C ILE A 371 11.86 -6.16 6.36
N ARG A 372 13.00 -6.67 6.85
CA ARG A 372 14.09 -5.90 7.45
C ARG A 372 15.33 -6.02 6.55
N PRO A 373 15.50 -5.10 5.58
CA PRO A 373 16.63 -5.14 4.66
C PRO A 373 17.99 -5.13 5.37
N ASN A 374 19.02 -5.69 4.76
CA ASN A 374 20.38 -5.64 5.28
C ASN A 374 21.19 -4.48 4.70
N ALA A 375 20.75 -3.92 3.57
CA ALA A 375 21.42 -2.85 2.85
C ALA A 375 20.42 -2.10 1.96
N TYR A 376 20.70 -0.82 1.66
CA TYR A 376 20.01 -0.03 0.63
C TYR A 376 21.00 0.96 -0.01
N GLU A 377 20.73 1.39 -1.23
CA GLU A 377 21.43 2.49 -1.87
C GLU A 377 20.64 3.79 -1.67
N GLU A 378 19.35 3.77 -2.03
CA GLU A 378 18.41 4.86 -1.82
C GLU A 378 17.23 4.39 -0.96
N ILE A 379 17.04 4.98 0.22
CA ILE A 379 16.02 4.54 1.18
C ILE A 379 14.60 4.64 0.62
N ASN A 380 14.31 5.65 -0.21
CA ASN A 380 12.97 5.83 -0.78
C ASN A 380 12.52 4.65 -1.66
N ASN A 381 13.46 3.84 -2.19
CA ASN A 381 13.17 2.63 -2.94
C ASN A 381 12.73 1.45 -2.06
N PHE A 382 12.83 1.56 -0.73
CA PHE A 382 12.49 0.51 0.24
C PHE A 382 11.14 0.73 0.94
N TYR A 383 10.38 1.73 0.53
CA TYR A 383 8.94 1.88 0.84
C TYR A 383 8.15 0.95 -0.09
N THR A 384 8.24 -0.34 0.18
CA THR A 384 7.89 -1.44 -0.72
C THR A 384 6.71 -2.25 -0.20
N MET A 385 6.05 -2.99 -1.09
CA MET A 385 5.00 -3.94 -0.72
C MET A 385 5.52 -5.01 0.28
N THR A 386 6.81 -5.33 0.22
CA THR A 386 7.46 -6.26 1.16
C THR A 386 7.49 -5.66 2.57
N VAL A 387 7.91 -4.43 2.74
CA VAL A 387 7.98 -3.76 4.05
C VAL A 387 6.59 -3.56 4.63
N TYR A 388 5.60 -3.16 3.82
CA TYR A 388 4.23 -2.83 4.23
C TYR A 388 3.36 -4.09 4.34
N GLU A 389 3.05 -4.74 3.24
CA GLU A 389 2.04 -5.79 3.17
C GLU A 389 2.56 -7.13 3.72
N LYS A 390 3.77 -7.57 3.32
CA LYS A 390 4.37 -8.77 3.91
C LYS A 390 4.72 -8.52 5.38
N GLY A 391 5.16 -7.30 5.73
CA GLY A 391 5.33 -6.87 7.13
C GLY A 391 4.05 -7.05 7.93
N ALA A 392 2.90 -6.62 7.40
CA ALA A 392 1.59 -6.80 8.03
C ALA A 392 1.21 -8.29 8.19
N GLU A 393 1.52 -9.13 7.20
CA GLU A 393 1.29 -10.57 7.30
C GLU A 393 2.18 -11.21 8.40
N VAL A 394 3.41 -10.76 8.55
CA VAL A 394 4.29 -11.20 9.65
C VAL A 394 3.71 -10.79 11.01
N VAL A 395 3.17 -9.58 11.12
CA VAL A 395 2.47 -9.14 12.34
C VAL A 395 1.21 -9.98 12.58
N ARG A 396 0.42 -10.27 11.54
CA ARG A 396 -0.77 -11.13 11.62
C ARG A 396 -0.44 -12.53 12.13
N MET A 397 0.71 -13.09 11.74
CA MET A 397 1.14 -14.40 12.26
C MET A 397 1.38 -14.42 13.77
N TYR A 398 1.78 -13.29 14.40
CA TYR A 398 1.80 -13.24 15.88
C TYR A 398 0.41 -13.41 16.46
N GLU A 399 -0.62 -12.75 15.91
CA GLU A 399 -1.99 -12.95 16.39
C GLU A 399 -2.47 -14.39 16.13
N THR A 400 -2.10 -14.99 15.00
CA THR A 400 -2.42 -16.40 14.70
C THR A 400 -1.81 -17.35 15.74
N LEU A 401 -0.55 -17.14 16.14
CA LEU A 401 0.16 -17.96 17.11
C LEU A 401 -0.30 -17.72 18.56
N LEU A 402 -0.51 -16.46 18.93
CA LEU A 402 -0.75 -16.05 20.33
C LEU A 402 -2.22 -15.91 20.67
N GLY A 403 -3.08 -15.89 19.64
CA GLY A 403 -4.46 -15.49 19.78
C GLY A 403 -4.60 -13.97 20.04
N ARG A 404 -5.81 -13.45 19.87
CA ARG A 404 -6.11 -12.00 19.97
C ARG A 404 -5.73 -11.40 21.34
N GLU A 405 -6.00 -12.12 22.43
CA GLU A 405 -5.65 -11.67 23.78
C GLU A 405 -4.14 -11.71 24.03
N GLY A 406 -3.45 -12.73 23.50
CA GLY A 406 -2.00 -12.84 23.60
C GLY A 406 -1.30 -11.72 22.83
N PHE A 407 -1.76 -11.43 21.62
CA PHE A 407 -1.28 -10.30 20.83
C PHE A 407 -1.48 -8.97 21.58
N ARG A 408 -2.67 -8.76 22.18
CA ARG A 408 -2.95 -7.56 22.97
C ARG A 408 -2.00 -7.43 24.17
N ARG A 409 -1.72 -8.52 24.92
CA ARG A 409 -0.72 -8.48 26.00
C ARG A 409 0.67 -8.10 25.50
N GLY A 410 1.05 -8.61 24.31
CA GLY A 410 2.31 -8.24 23.65
C GLY A 410 2.38 -6.74 23.32
N MET A 411 1.32 -6.19 22.75
CA MET A 411 1.21 -4.76 22.43
C MET A 411 1.30 -3.89 23.69
N ASP A 412 0.58 -4.24 24.75
CA ASP A 412 0.62 -3.52 26.03
C ASP A 412 2.04 -3.51 26.62
N LEU A 413 2.76 -4.63 26.55
CA LEU A 413 4.15 -4.72 27.02
C LEU A 413 5.11 -3.93 26.14
N TYR A 414 4.92 -3.94 24.82
CA TYR A 414 5.70 -3.18 23.87
C TYR A 414 5.65 -1.68 24.15
N PHE A 415 4.46 -1.12 24.29
CA PHE A 415 4.31 0.30 24.63
C PHE A 415 4.81 0.62 26.04
N LYS A 416 4.57 -0.25 27.03
CA LYS A 416 5.09 -0.04 28.38
C LYS A 416 6.62 0.02 28.45
N ARG A 417 7.31 -0.77 27.60
CA ARG A 417 8.79 -0.82 27.58
C ARG A 417 9.40 0.31 26.77
N HIS A 418 8.75 0.70 25.67
CA HIS A 418 9.42 1.43 24.59
C HIS A 418 8.79 2.79 24.28
N ASP A 419 7.79 3.25 25.01
CA ASP A 419 7.21 4.57 24.83
C ASP A 419 8.30 5.66 24.90
N GLY A 420 8.35 6.54 23.88
CA GLY A 420 9.35 7.58 23.75
C GLY A 420 10.74 7.09 23.28
N GLN A 421 10.84 5.89 22.71
CA GLN A 421 12.09 5.31 22.26
C GLN A 421 12.09 5.00 20.74
N ALA A 422 13.31 4.95 20.17
CA ALA A 422 13.57 4.41 18.84
C ALA A 422 14.12 2.98 18.99
N VAL A 423 13.42 1.99 18.44
CA VAL A 423 13.65 0.58 18.72
C VAL A 423 13.69 -0.27 17.45
N THR A 424 13.91 -1.57 17.62
CA THR A 424 14.09 -2.54 16.51
C THR A 424 12.88 -3.49 16.39
N CYS A 425 12.80 -4.18 15.26
CA CYS A 425 11.84 -5.29 15.08
C CYS A 425 12.02 -6.40 16.12
N ASP A 426 13.26 -6.62 16.63
CA ASP A 426 13.50 -7.61 17.67
C ASP A 426 12.92 -7.19 19.02
N ASP A 427 12.89 -5.89 19.35
CA ASP A 427 12.25 -5.39 20.57
C ASP A 427 10.75 -5.67 20.56
N PHE A 428 10.09 -5.50 19.41
CA PHE A 428 8.69 -5.89 19.23
C PHE A 428 8.48 -7.40 19.41
N ARG A 429 9.30 -8.23 18.74
CA ARG A 429 9.24 -9.70 18.85
C ARG A 429 9.46 -10.16 20.28
N MET A 430 10.43 -9.59 21.00
CA MET A 430 10.69 -9.91 22.40
C MET A 430 9.53 -9.52 23.30
N ALA A 431 8.86 -8.37 23.06
CA ALA A 431 7.66 -8.00 23.80
C ALA A 431 6.53 -9.02 23.60
N MET A 432 6.33 -9.51 22.37
CA MET A 432 5.34 -10.55 22.08
C MET A 432 5.67 -11.88 22.78
N ALA A 433 6.95 -12.30 22.74
CA ALA A 433 7.40 -13.51 23.38
C ALA A 433 7.26 -13.46 24.92
N ASP A 434 7.76 -12.41 25.54
CA ASP A 434 7.81 -12.27 27.00
C ASP A 434 6.42 -12.13 27.62
N ALA A 435 5.52 -11.35 26.96
CA ALA A 435 4.16 -11.18 27.45
C ALA A 435 3.34 -12.47 27.48
N ASN A 436 3.75 -13.46 26.68
CA ASN A 436 3.04 -14.73 26.50
C ASN A 436 3.82 -15.94 27.01
N GLY A 437 5.07 -15.76 27.43
CA GLY A 437 5.93 -16.87 27.92
C GLY A 437 6.23 -17.92 26.83
N VAL A 438 6.39 -17.49 25.56
CA VAL A 438 6.65 -18.36 24.41
C VAL A 438 8.00 -18.07 23.78
N ASP A 439 8.59 -19.07 23.13
CA ASP A 439 9.83 -18.88 22.36
C ASP A 439 9.51 -18.49 20.90
N LEU A 440 9.85 -17.27 20.51
CA LEU A 440 9.75 -16.76 19.16
C LEU A 440 11.12 -16.53 18.50
N THR A 441 12.18 -17.20 18.99
CA THR A 441 13.53 -17.05 18.44
C THR A 441 13.59 -17.46 16.97
N GLN A 442 12.99 -18.61 16.61
CA GLN A 442 12.95 -19.05 15.20
C GLN A 442 12.08 -18.12 14.33
N PHE A 443 11.08 -17.49 14.92
CA PHE A 443 10.21 -16.55 14.20
C PHE A 443 10.96 -15.34 13.67
N ALA A 444 12.10 -14.95 14.28
CA ALA A 444 12.98 -13.87 13.81
C ALA A 444 13.39 -14.02 12.34
N ARG A 445 13.44 -15.24 11.82
CA ARG A 445 13.81 -15.53 10.42
C ARG A 445 12.88 -14.91 9.40
N TRP A 446 11.63 -14.60 9.76
CA TRP A 446 10.71 -13.87 8.90
C TRP A 446 11.17 -12.45 8.58
N TYR A 447 11.94 -11.84 9.49
CA TYR A 447 12.54 -10.51 9.29
C TYR A 447 13.83 -10.54 8.47
N GLU A 448 14.44 -11.71 8.31
CA GLU A 448 15.80 -11.86 7.78
C GLU A 448 15.87 -12.52 6.41
N GLN A 449 14.84 -13.27 6.03
CA GLN A 449 14.82 -14.02 4.77
C GLN A 449 13.95 -13.30 3.74
N ALA A 450 14.53 -13.08 2.54
CA ALA A 450 13.79 -12.60 1.38
C ALA A 450 13.00 -13.73 0.69
N GLY A 451 12.13 -13.39 -0.23
CA GLY A 451 11.40 -14.34 -1.06
C GLY A 451 10.15 -14.91 -0.39
N THR A 452 9.29 -15.52 -1.19
CA THR A 452 8.04 -16.13 -0.75
C THR A 452 8.25 -17.60 -0.47
N PRO A 453 8.07 -18.06 0.79
CA PRO A 453 8.24 -19.46 1.14
C PRO A 453 7.23 -20.36 0.42
N ARG A 454 7.64 -21.59 0.13
CA ARG A 454 6.81 -22.63 -0.49
C ARG A 454 6.61 -23.76 0.48
N VAL A 455 5.37 -24.25 0.58
CA VAL A 455 5.02 -25.41 1.38
C VAL A 455 4.37 -26.47 0.48
N HIS A 456 5.06 -27.58 0.31
CA HIS A 456 4.51 -28.75 -0.37
C HIS A 456 3.79 -29.63 0.66
N ALA A 457 2.50 -29.85 0.46
CA ALA A 457 1.65 -30.64 1.33
C ALA A 457 1.34 -32.01 0.68
N GLN A 458 1.41 -33.06 1.46
CA GLN A 458 1.04 -34.43 1.05
C GLN A 458 0.09 -35.03 2.08
N GLY A 459 -1.05 -35.50 1.63
CA GLY A 459 -2.07 -36.12 2.45
C GLY A 459 -2.13 -37.62 2.24
N THR A 460 -2.27 -38.42 3.31
CA THR A 460 -2.49 -39.85 3.24
C THR A 460 -3.62 -40.26 4.18
N TYR A 461 -4.65 -40.90 3.64
CA TYR A 461 -5.77 -41.42 4.40
C TYR A 461 -5.66 -42.93 4.59
N ASN A 462 -5.77 -43.39 5.85
CA ASN A 462 -5.84 -44.82 6.20
C ASN A 462 -7.26 -45.16 6.67
N ALA A 463 -8.04 -45.78 5.78
CA ALA A 463 -9.42 -46.15 6.06
C ALA A 463 -9.58 -47.15 7.20
N ALA A 464 -8.62 -48.10 7.38
CA ALA A 464 -8.68 -49.10 8.43
C ALA A 464 -8.43 -48.54 9.84
N ALA A 465 -7.55 -47.52 9.91
CA ALA A 465 -7.23 -46.86 11.19
C ALA A 465 -8.10 -45.57 11.37
N GLN A 466 -8.85 -45.17 10.35
CA GLN A 466 -9.59 -43.89 10.31
C GLN A 466 -8.68 -42.69 10.66
N THR A 467 -7.48 -42.68 10.08
CA THR A 467 -6.50 -41.62 10.30
C THR A 467 -6.19 -40.88 9.01
N TYR A 468 -5.94 -39.60 9.13
CA TYR A 468 -5.37 -38.76 8.05
C TYR A 468 -4.02 -38.22 8.49
N SER A 469 -2.98 -38.45 7.68
CA SER A 469 -1.65 -37.90 7.90
C SER A 469 -1.34 -36.81 6.90
N LEU A 470 -0.94 -35.65 7.39
CA LEU A 470 -0.53 -34.49 6.58
C LEU A 470 0.99 -34.30 6.77
N THR A 471 1.74 -34.43 5.70
CA THR A 471 3.17 -34.11 5.69
C THR A 471 3.37 -32.78 4.99
N LEU A 472 4.00 -31.82 5.66
CA LEU A 472 4.34 -30.50 5.15
C LEU A 472 5.86 -30.39 4.98
N THR A 473 6.31 -29.98 3.80
CA THR A 473 7.73 -29.72 3.52
C THR A 473 7.86 -28.27 3.07
N GLN A 474 8.63 -27.47 3.82
CA GLN A 474 8.87 -26.07 3.51
C GLN A 474 10.21 -25.85 2.79
N SER A 475 10.24 -24.86 1.92
CA SER A 475 11.44 -24.37 1.28
C SER A 475 11.32 -22.85 1.05
N ASN A 476 12.44 -22.14 1.11
CA ASN A 476 12.51 -20.72 0.77
C ASN A 476 13.73 -20.51 -0.15
N PRO A 477 13.56 -20.54 -1.48
CA PRO A 477 14.68 -20.41 -2.42
C PRO A 477 15.33 -19.02 -2.36
N ALA A 478 16.61 -18.94 -2.78
CA ALA A 478 17.31 -17.69 -2.95
C ALA A 478 16.62 -16.81 -4.02
N VAL A 479 16.62 -15.49 -3.81
CA VAL A 479 16.00 -14.50 -4.70
C VAL A 479 16.84 -13.22 -4.76
N GLY A 480 16.68 -12.43 -5.81
CA GLY A 480 17.36 -11.14 -5.96
C GLY A 480 18.87 -11.28 -5.83
N ILE A 481 19.48 -10.46 -4.97
CA ILE A 481 20.94 -10.49 -4.72
C ILE A 481 21.43 -11.79 -4.07
N GLU A 482 20.57 -12.54 -3.41
CA GLU A 482 20.92 -13.82 -2.78
C GLU A 482 21.33 -14.88 -3.82
N LEU A 483 20.93 -14.71 -5.09
CA LEU A 483 21.32 -15.60 -6.19
C LEU A 483 22.83 -15.55 -6.50
N ASP A 484 23.54 -14.54 -6.01
CA ASP A 484 25.00 -14.44 -6.16
C ASP A 484 25.76 -15.40 -5.20
N ASP A 485 25.08 -15.90 -4.17
CA ASP A 485 25.61 -16.89 -3.22
C ASP A 485 25.04 -18.28 -3.52
N ALA A 486 25.77 -19.06 -4.31
CA ALA A 486 25.36 -20.40 -4.71
C ALA A 486 25.26 -21.41 -3.54
N ASP A 487 25.90 -21.13 -2.40
CA ASP A 487 25.94 -21.98 -1.21
C ASP A 487 24.89 -21.55 -0.16
N LEU A 488 24.11 -20.51 -0.43
CA LEU A 488 23.10 -20.03 0.50
C LEU A 488 22.00 -21.07 0.76
N ILE A 489 21.94 -21.55 1.99
CA ILE A 489 20.84 -22.40 2.47
C ILE A 489 20.07 -21.64 3.53
N LYS A 490 18.82 -21.29 3.24
CA LYS A 490 17.94 -20.66 4.20
C LYS A 490 17.39 -21.67 5.20
N PRO A 491 17.55 -21.45 6.51
CA PRO A 491 17.02 -22.35 7.51
C PRO A 491 15.49 -22.29 7.55
N PRO A 492 14.79 -23.37 8.01
CA PRO A 492 13.35 -23.43 8.09
C PRO A 492 12.74 -22.27 8.89
N LEU A 493 11.62 -21.73 8.40
CA LEU A 493 10.82 -20.73 9.09
C LEU A 493 9.91 -21.37 10.13
N HIS A 494 9.45 -20.59 11.10
CA HIS A 494 8.33 -20.94 11.95
C HIS A 494 7.03 -20.46 11.27
N ILE A 495 6.30 -21.40 10.66
CA ILE A 495 5.09 -21.09 9.88
C ILE A 495 3.85 -21.54 10.65
N PRO A 496 2.97 -20.62 11.09
CA PRO A 496 1.64 -20.99 11.59
C PRO A 496 0.75 -21.38 10.41
N PHE A 497 0.48 -22.66 10.28
CA PHE A 497 -0.24 -23.25 9.16
C PHE A 497 -1.68 -23.60 9.58
N ASN A 498 -2.65 -22.78 9.21
CA ASN A 498 -4.06 -23.02 9.49
C ASN A 498 -4.57 -24.17 8.61
N PHE A 499 -5.19 -25.16 9.22
CA PHE A 499 -5.56 -26.41 8.60
C PHE A 499 -6.98 -26.85 8.98
N GLY A 500 -7.70 -27.40 7.99
CA GLY A 500 -8.99 -28.04 8.16
C GLY A 500 -9.15 -29.26 7.25
N LEU A 501 -10.19 -30.05 7.49
CA LEU A 501 -10.59 -31.18 6.65
C LEU A 501 -12.07 -31.09 6.29
N ILE A 502 -12.38 -31.32 5.02
CA ILE A 502 -13.76 -31.41 4.53
C ILE A 502 -14.07 -32.88 4.24
N ASP A 503 -15.16 -33.40 4.81
CA ASP A 503 -15.64 -34.75 4.50
C ASP A 503 -16.11 -34.81 3.03
N SER A 504 -15.47 -35.67 2.23
CA SER A 504 -15.78 -35.76 0.78
C SER A 504 -17.19 -36.31 0.49
N VAL A 505 -17.80 -37.02 1.45
CA VAL A 505 -19.13 -37.62 1.32
C VAL A 505 -20.23 -36.74 1.90
N GLN A 506 -20.03 -36.27 3.15
CA GLN A 506 -21.01 -35.41 3.84
C GLN A 506 -20.92 -33.95 3.41
N ARG A 507 -19.77 -33.52 2.81
CA ARG A 507 -19.51 -32.14 2.34
C ARG A 507 -19.59 -31.13 3.49
N THR A 508 -19.06 -31.49 4.66
CA THR A 508 -19.02 -30.68 5.89
C THR A 508 -17.63 -30.68 6.48
N GLY A 509 -17.33 -29.69 7.30
CA GLY A 509 -16.10 -29.66 8.09
C GLY A 509 -16.02 -30.85 9.05
N LEU A 510 -14.82 -31.40 9.22
CA LEU A 510 -14.51 -32.48 10.16
C LEU A 510 -13.89 -31.92 11.43
N ALA A 511 -14.27 -32.48 12.59
CA ALA A 511 -13.58 -32.21 13.85
C ALA A 511 -12.15 -32.77 13.81
N LEU A 512 -11.17 -31.93 14.15
CA LEU A 512 -9.74 -32.29 14.13
C LEU A 512 -9.19 -32.67 15.50
N ASN A 513 -9.92 -32.42 16.57
CA ASN A 513 -9.56 -32.73 17.94
C ASN A 513 -10.79 -33.03 18.80
N ASP A 514 -10.57 -33.41 20.04
CA ASP A 514 -11.62 -33.78 20.99
C ASP A 514 -12.54 -32.61 21.40
N SER A 515 -12.10 -31.37 21.18
CA SER A 515 -12.97 -30.18 21.39
C SER A 515 -13.95 -29.92 20.27
N GLY A 516 -13.87 -30.65 19.16
CA GLY A 516 -14.71 -30.49 17.98
C GLY A 516 -14.30 -29.35 17.06
N ALA A 517 -13.08 -28.82 17.19
CA ALA A 517 -12.56 -27.76 16.32
C ALA A 517 -12.40 -28.29 14.87
N ASP A 518 -12.93 -27.54 13.91
CA ASP A 518 -12.82 -27.82 12.48
C ASP A 518 -11.63 -27.11 11.82
N MET A 519 -10.87 -26.31 12.60
CA MET A 519 -9.63 -25.64 12.22
C MET A 519 -8.62 -25.73 13.35
N LEU A 520 -7.36 -26.04 13.00
CA LEU A 520 -6.21 -25.99 13.89
C LEU A 520 -5.08 -25.20 13.25
N THR A 521 -4.34 -24.45 14.05
CA THR A 521 -3.07 -23.86 13.66
C THR A 521 -1.94 -24.87 13.94
N LEU A 522 -1.32 -25.39 12.89
CA LEU A 522 -0.18 -26.31 12.98
C LEU A 522 1.11 -25.47 12.95
N GLU A 523 2.00 -25.70 13.90
CA GLU A 523 3.29 -25.02 13.91
C GLU A 523 4.32 -25.82 13.11
N LEU A 524 4.58 -25.38 11.85
CA LEU A 524 5.60 -25.97 11.00
C LEU A 524 6.96 -25.29 11.28
N THR A 525 7.79 -25.96 12.07
CA THR A 525 9.11 -25.45 12.51
C THR A 525 10.29 -26.21 11.92
N GLN A 526 10.04 -27.37 11.32
CA GLN A 526 11.06 -28.21 10.69
C GLN A 526 10.97 -28.09 9.16
N ALA A 527 12.05 -28.49 8.47
CA ALA A 527 12.04 -28.56 7.00
C ALA A 527 10.94 -29.49 6.48
N THR A 528 10.70 -30.61 7.17
CA THR A 528 9.58 -31.53 6.90
C THR A 528 9.00 -31.99 8.23
N GLN A 529 7.69 -31.96 8.35
CA GLN A 529 6.96 -32.34 9.56
C GLN A 529 5.64 -33.02 9.20
N THR A 530 5.27 -34.07 9.94
CA THR A 530 4.04 -34.84 9.73
C THR A 530 3.11 -34.68 10.93
N PHE A 531 1.84 -34.39 10.64
CA PHE A 531 0.74 -34.26 11.59
C PHE A 531 -0.27 -35.37 11.34
N VAL A 532 -0.78 -35.99 12.38
CA VAL A 532 -1.73 -37.13 12.29
C VAL A 532 -3.03 -36.78 12.99
N PHE A 533 -4.14 -36.97 12.28
CA PHE A 533 -5.51 -36.72 12.75
C PHE A 533 -6.25 -38.06 12.83
N ASN A 534 -6.91 -38.29 13.95
CA ASN A 534 -7.65 -39.54 14.25
C ASN A 534 -9.16 -39.31 14.08
N ASN A 535 -9.91 -40.43 14.04
CA ASN A 535 -11.37 -40.41 13.95
C ASN A 535 -11.90 -39.74 12.66
N ILE A 536 -11.19 -39.93 11.55
CA ILE A 536 -11.58 -39.46 10.23
C ILE A 536 -12.40 -40.54 9.51
N PRO A 537 -13.72 -40.42 9.40
CA PRO A 537 -14.59 -41.53 8.98
C PRO A 537 -14.50 -41.83 7.46
N ASN A 538 -14.27 -40.83 6.63
CA ASN A 538 -14.16 -40.95 5.18
C ASN A 538 -12.87 -40.29 4.68
N ALA A 539 -12.43 -40.59 3.45
CA ALA A 539 -11.32 -39.90 2.81
C ALA A 539 -11.62 -38.41 2.72
N PRO A 540 -10.90 -37.53 3.43
CA PRO A 540 -11.21 -36.13 3.48
C PRO A 540 -10.52 -35.37 2.35
N ILE A 541 -10.99 -34.14 2.08
CA ILE A 541 -10.30 -33.13 1.26
C ILE A 541 -9.64 -32.17 2.23
N PRO A 542 -8.31 -31.96 2.19
CA PRO A 542 -7.65 -31.00 3.05
C PRO A 542 -7.98 -29.58 2.62
N SER A 543 -8.22 -28.70 3.59
CA SER A 543 -8.34 -27.26 3.44
C SER A 543 -7.10 -26.60 4.05
N LEU A 544 -6.19 -26.12 3.20
CA LEU A 544 -4.82 -25.77 3.54
C LEU A 544 -4.63 -24.25 3.66
N ASN A 545 -3.83 -23.81 4.63
CA ASN A 545 -3.52 -22.41 4.91
C ASN A 545 -4.79 -21.54 5.03
N ARG A 546 -5.78 -22.02 5.79
CA ARG A 546 -7.08 -21.36 5.97
C ARG A 546 -6.93 -19.90 6.39
N ASN A 547 -7.80 -19.06 5.85
CA ASN A 547 -7.78 -17.61 6.05
C ASN A 547 -6.42 -16.97 5.71
N PHE A 548 -5.63 -17.64 4.87
CA PHE A 548 -4.27 -17.23 4.53
C PHE A 548 -3.41 -16.99 5.79
N GLY A 549 -3.31 -18.00 6.66
CA GLY A 549 -2.68 -17.89 7.98
C GLY A 549 -1.18 -17.52 7.95
N ALA A 550 -0.51 -17.72 6.81
CA ALA A 550 0.88 -17.31 6.57
C ALA A 550 1.07 -16.89 5.10
N PRO A 551 1.97 -15.92 4.80
CA PRO A 551 2.26 -15.44 3.44
C PRO A 551 3.18 -16.42 2.68
N ILE A 552 2.62 -17.55 2.29
CA ILE A 552 3.31 -18.68 1.66
C ILE A 552 2.58 -19.15 0.40
N GLN A 553 3.29 -19.85 -0.45
CA GLN A 553 2.70 -20.57 -1.59
C GLN A 553 2.53 -22.05 -1.21
N VAL A 554 1.28 -22.52 -1.16
CA VAL A 554 0.96 -23.93 -0.87
C VAL A 554 0.83 -24.71 -2.16
N GLN A 555 1.47 -25.86 -2.23
CA GLN A 555 1.39 -26.81 -3.34
C GLN A 555 0.73 -28.11 -2.84
N PHE A 556 -0.35 -28.48 -3.48
CA PHE A 556 -1.07 -29.74 -3.23
C PHE A 556 -1.75 -30.18 -4.53
N ASP A 557 -1.73 -31.48 -4.82
CA ASP A 557 -2.28 -32.05 -6.05
C ASP A 557 -3.78 -32.30 -5.93
N TYR A 558 -4.58 -31.22 -5.80
CA TYR A 558 -6.02 -31.35 -5.88
C TYR A 558 -6.49 -31.77 -7.26
N SER A 559 -7.46 -32.68 -7.33
CA SER A 559 -8.29 -32.86 -8.53
C SER A 559 -9.27 -31.69 -8.71
N ASP A 560 -9.76 -31.49 -9.92
CA ASP A 560 -10.81 -30.45 -10.17
C ASP A 560 -12.11 -30.73 -9.38
N ALA A 561 -12.42 -32.00 -9.14
CA ALA A 561 -13.59 -32.39 -8.33
C ALA A 561 -13.40 -32.00 -6.84
N GLU A 562 -12.20 -32.15 -6.30
CA GLU A 562 -11.90 -31.71 -4.92
C GLU A 562 -11.93 -30.18 -4.81
N LEU A 563 -11.34 -29.46 -5.76
CA LEU A 563 -11.43 -28.00 -5.79
C LEU A 563 -12.87 -27.49 -5.92
N LEU A 564 -13.70 -28.15 -6.75
CA LEU A 564 -15.10 -27.82 -6.85
C LEU A 564 -15.84 -28.07 -5.53
N THR A 565 -15.51 -29.14 -4.83
CA THR A 565 -16.06 -29.42 -3.51
C THR A 565 -15.65 -28.36 -2.48
N LEU A 566 -14.38 -27.98 -2.44
CA LEU A 566 -13.93 -26.89 -1.57
C LEU A 566 -14.62 -25.56 -1.91
N LEU A 567 -14.71 -25.19 -3.18
CA LEU A 567 -15.41 -23.99 -3.64
C LEU A 567 -16.87 -23.94 -3.17
N GLU A 568 -17.56 -25.08 -3.18
CA GLU A 568 -18.98 -25.14 -2.80
C GLU A 568 -19.19 -25.27 -1.28
N CYS A 569 -18.29 -25.95 -0.56
CA CYS A 569 -18.60 -26.49 0.77
C CYS A 569 -17.54 -26.24 1.83
N ASP A 570 -16.36 -25.66 1.53
CA ASP A 570 -15.40 -25.35 2.57
C ASP A 570 -16.02 -24.44 3.63
N THR A 571 -15.73 -24.70 4.91
CA THR A 571 -16.21 -23.86 6.01
C THR A 571 -15.42 -22.56 6.14
N ASP A 572 -14.24 -22.48 5.51
CA ASP A 572 -13.41 -21.28 5.43
C ASP A 572 -13.74 -20.49 4.14
N ALA A 573 -14.22 -19.27 4.28
CA ALA A 573 -14.62 -18.43 3.16
C ALA A 573 -13.45 -18.04 2.24
N PHE A 574 -12.25 -17.84 2.80
CA PHE A 574 -11.06 -17.57 2.00
C PHE A 574 -10.71 -18.79 1.14
N ASN A 575 -10.69 -19.99 1.71
CA ASN A 575 -10.35 -21.21 0.97
C ASN A 575 -11.38 -21.58 -0.08
N ARG A 576 -12.68 -21.27 0.14
CA ARG A 576 -13.70 -21.37 -0.93
C ARG A 576 -13.33 -20.50 -2.12
N TRP A 577 -12.98 -19.24 -1.88
CA TRP A 577 -12.54 -18.32 -2.93
C TRP A 577 -11.27 -18.83 -3.61
N ASP A 578 -10.25 -19.23 -2.86
CA ASP A 578 -8.96 -19.71 -3.39
C ASP A 578 -9.12 -20.96 -4.27
N ALA A 579 -10.00 -21.90 -3.88
CA ALA A 579 -10.34 -23.05 -4.72
C ALA A 579 -10.91 -22.62 -6.08
N GLY A 580 -11.79 -21.60 -6.10
CA GLY A 580 -12.30 -20.98 -7.32
C GLY A 580 -11.21 -20.35 -8.17
N GLN A 581 -10.28 -19.61 -7.54
CA GLN A 581 -9.13 -19.00 -8.22
C GLN A 581 -8.20 -20.06 -8.84
N GLN A 582 -8.00 -21.19 -8.17
CA GLN A 582 -7.23 -22.31 -8.72
C GLN A 582 -7.90 -22.92 -9.94
N LEU A 583 -9.22 -23.14 -9.90
CA LEU A 583 -9.99 -23.64 -11.05
C LEU A 583 -9.94 -22.67 -12.23
N PHE A 584 -10.14 -21.37 -12.00
CA PHE A 584 -10.02 -20.36 -13.05
C PHE A 584 -8.61 -20.30 -13.64
N THR A 585 -7.59 -20.38 -12.79
CA THR A 585 -6.19 -20.41 -13.24
C THR A 585 -5.94 -21.61 -14.13
N ARG A 586 -6.37 -22.82 -13.74
CA ARG A 586 -6.23 -24.02 -14.56
C ARG A 586 -6.94 -23.89 -15.92
N ALA A 587 -8.15 -23.34 -15.93
CA ALA A 587 -8.89 -23.09 -17.15
C ALA A 587 -8.14 -22.11 -18.08
N ILE A 588 -7.63 -20.99 -17.54
CA ILE A 588 -6.88 -19.99 -18.31
C ILE A 588 -5.58 -20.57 -18.86
N LEU A 589 -4.80 -21.27 -18.03
CA LEU A 589 -3.55 -21.93 -18.46
C LEU A 589 -3.80 -23.06 -19.47
N GLY A 590 -4.93 -23.77 -19.34
CA GLY A 590 -5.37 -24.76 -20.33
C GLY A 590 -5.58 -24.14 -21.71
N VAL A 591 -6.26 -23.01 -21.81
CA VAL A 591 -6.44 -22.25 -23.06
C VAL A 591 -5.10 -21.73 -23.57
N MET A 592 -4.28 -21.17 -22.71
CA MET A 592 -2.95 -20.65 -23.07
C MET A 592 -2.06 -21.72 -23.71
N ASN A 593 -2.01 -22.93 -23.11
CA ASN A 593 -1.11 -24.00 -23.55
C ASN A 593 -1.59 -24.75 -24.79
N THR A 594 -2.92 -24.84 -25.01
CA THR A 594 -3.49 -25.57 -26.15
C THR A 594 -3.73 -24.69 -27.35
N GLN A 595 -3.72 -23.36 -27.18
CA GLN A 595 -4.10 -22.37 -28.21
C GLN A 595 -5.49 -22.68 -28.85
N ASN A 596 -6.34 -23.35 -28.09
CA ASN A 596 -7.65 -23.75 -28.54
C ASN A 596 -8.69 -22.73 -28.07
N ASP A 597 -9.18 -21.91 -29.00
CA ASP A 597 -10.18 -20.87 -28.75
C ASP A 597 -11.55 -21.43 -28.34
N GLN A 598 -11.78 -22.72 -28.50
CA GLN A 598 -13.01 -23.35 -28.03
C GLN A 598 -12.86 -23.65 -26.52
N ALA A 599 -13.70 -23.02 -25.75
CA ALA A 599 -13.80 -23.13 -24.30
C ALA A 599 -14.21 -24.53 -23.80
N THR A 600 -13.53 -25.59 -24.22
CA THR A 600 -13.46 -26.85 -23.49
C THR A 600 -12.80 -26.68 -22.11
N ALA A 601 -12.28 -25.49 -21.85
CA ALA A 601 -11.61 -25.09 -20.62
C ALA A 601 -12.50 -25.04 -19.37
N LEU A 602 -13.81 -24.87 -19.54
CA LEU A 602 -14.75 -24.91 -18.41
C LEU A 602 -15.52 -26.23 -18.48
N ALA A 603 -15.09 -27.21 -17.68
CA ALA A 603 -15.81 -28.46 -17.53
C ALA A 603 -17.29 -28.18 -17.16
N GLY A 604 -18.21 -28.97 -17.72
CA GLY A 604 -19.67 -28.76 -17.49
C GLY A 604 -20.06 -28.76 -16.00
N GLU A 605 -19.32 -29.49 -15.15
CA GLU A 605 -19.53 -29.49 -13.70
C GLU A 605 -19.10 -28.18 -13.03
N LEU A 606 -18.01 -27.58 -13.47
CA LEU A 606 -17.61 -26.24 -12.98
C LEU A 606 -18.67 -25.19 -13.31
N LEU A 607 -19.19 -25.16 -14.53
CA LEU A 607 -20.25 -24.23 -14.92
C LEU A 607 -21.53 -24.44 -14.10
N LYS A 608 -21.88 -25.69 -13.80
CA LYS A 608 -23.03 -25.99 -12.91
C LYS A 608 -22.78 -25.52 -11.48
N GLY A 609 -21.55 -25.71 -10.94
CA GLY A 609 -21.16 -25.22 -9.64
C GLY A 609 -21.22 -23.69 -9.57
N LEU A 610 -20.65 -23.01 -10.56
CA LEU A 610 -20.72 -21.54 -10.68
C LEU A 610 -22.16 -21.04 -10.77
N SER A 611 -23.03 -21.71 -11.57
CA SER A 611 -24.44 -21.37 -11.66
C SER A 611 -25.18 -21.49 -10.31
N ARG A 612 -24.88 -22.53 -9.51
CA ARG A 612 -25.43 -22.68 -8.15
C ARG A 612 -24.98 -21.54 -7.23
N LEU A 613 -23.68 -21.27 -7.17
CA LEU A 613 -23.11 -20.23 -6.33
C LEU A 613 -23.61 -18.82 -6.68
N LEU A 614 -23.73 -18.53 -7.98
CA LEU A 614 -24.25 -17.24 -8.44
C LEU A 614 -25.68 -16.97 -7.98
N ASN A 615 -26.50 -18.00 -7.89
CA ASN A 615 -27.89 -17.92 -7.43
C ASN A 615 -28.06 -18.18 -5.93
N ASP A 616 -27.02 -18.50 -5.20
CA ASP A 616 -27.09 -18.75 -3.76
C ASP A 616 -27.30 -17.46 -2.98
N SER A 617 -28.54 -17.24 -2.53
CA SER A 617 -28.91 -16.05 -1.74
C SER A 617 -28.42 -16.08 -0.29
N SER A 618 -27.87 -17.19 0.18
CA SER A 618 -27.24 -17.27 1.50
C SER A 618 -25.86 -16.60 1.51
N LEU A 619 -25.24 -16.46 0.34
CA LEU A 619 -23.98 -15.75 0.17
C LEU A 619 -24.25 -14.25 -0.02
N SER A 620 -23.48 -13.41 0.71
CA SER A 620 -23.59 -11.96 0.56
C SER A 620 -23.28 -11.50 -0.88
N PRO A 621 -23.87 -10.40 -1.36
CA PRO A 621 -23.56 -9.86 -2.68
C PRO A 621 -22.08 -9.58 -2.89
N ALA A 622 -21.40 -9.00 -1.90
CA ALA A 622 -19.95 -8.73 -1.93
C ALA A 622 -19.15 -10.03 -2.12
N TYR A 623 -19.48 -11.06 -1.37
CA TYR A 623 -18.77 -12.34 -1.45
C TYR A 623 -19.02 -13.04 -2.80
N ARG A 624 -20.25 -13.01 -3.33
CA ARG A 624 -20.51 -13.49 -4.70
C ARG A 624 -19.71 -12.73 -5.75
N ALA A 625 -19.58 -11.41 -5.60
CA ALA A 625 -18.77 -10.61 -6.53
C ALA A 625 -17.30 -11.05 -6.55
N VAL A 626 -16.65 -11.27 -5.40
CA VAL A 626 -15.24 -11.71 -5.37
C VAL A 626 -15.08 -13.15 -5.85
N LEU A 627 -16.03 -14.05 -5.60
CA LEU A 627 -16.00 -15.42 -6.11
C LEU A 627 -15.97 -15.50 -7.64
N PHE A 628 -16.60 -14.55 -8.34
CA PHE A 628 -16.68 -14.50 -9.79
C PHE A 628 -15.67 -13.54 -10.45
N THR A 629 -14.84 -12.89 -9.67
CA THR A 629 -13.74 -12.07 -10.17
C THR A 629 -12.58 -12.99 -10.54
N LEU A 630 -12.22 -13.00 -11.83
CA LEU A 630 -11.08 -13.81 -12.32
C LEU A 630 -9.75 -13.32 -11.76
N PRO A 631 -8.75 -14.21 -11.62
CA PRO A 631 -7.40 -13.82 -11.26
C PRO A 631 -6.90 -12.66 -12.14
N SER A 632 -6.18 -11.72 -11.53
CA SER A 632 -5.62 -10.59 -12.27
C SER A 632 -4.54 -11.05 -13.27
N PHE A 633 -4.26 -10.24 -14.28
CA PHE A 633 -3.15 -10.51 -15.20
C PHE A 633 -1.82 -10.64 -14.45
N ALA A 634 -1.58 -9.80 -13.45
CA ALA A 634 -0.37 -9.84 -12.62
C ALA A 634 -0.25 -11.15 -11.83
N THR A 635 -1.32 -11.59 -11.18
CA THR A 635 -1.34 -12.87 -10.44
C THR A 635 -1.08 -14.07 -11.37
N LEU A 636 -1.68 -14.07 -12.56
CA LEU A 636 -1.47 -15.11 -13.55
C LEU A 636 -0.05 -15.07 -14.11
N SER A 637 0.48 -13.88 -14.40
CA SER A 637 1.87 -13.70 -14.87
C SER A 637 2.86 -14.31 -13.89
N GLN A 638 2.73 -14.00 -12.61
CA GLN A 638 3.58 -14.52 -11.55
C GLN A 638 3.54 -16.07 -11.51
N ARG A 639 2.37 -16.67 -11.67
CA ARG A 639 2.23 -18.14 -11.70
C ARG A 639 2.87 -18.76 -12.95
N VAL A 640 2.69 -18.15 -14.11
CA VAL A 640 3.31 -18.61 -15.37
C VAL A 640 4.84 -18.53 -15.28
N GLN A 641 5.36 -17.41 -14.81
CA GLN A 641 6.80 -17.14 -14.71
C GLN A 641 7.55 -18.07 -13.76
N GLN A 642 6.86 -18.79 -12.88
CA GLN A 642 7.46 -19.83 -12.03
C GLN A 642 7.82 -21.11 -12.80
N THR A 643 7.21 -21.37 -13.94
CA THR A 643 7.32 -22.63 -14.67
C THR A 643 7.78 -22.47 -16.12
N GLN A 644 7.54 -21.32 -16.72
CA GLN A 644 7.88 -21.07 -18.12
C GLN A 644 8.03 -19.56 -18.40
N LEU A 645 8.62 -19.21 -19.53
CA LEU A 645 8.69 -17.83 -20.02
C LEU A 645 7.29 -17.33 -20.40
N LEU A 646 6.99 -16.10 -20.01
CA LEU A 646 5.68 -15.48 -20.23
C LEU A 646 5.55 -14.88 -21.62
N ASP A 647 4.58 -15.35 -22.40
CA ASP A 647 4.03 -14.60 -23.53
C ASP A 647 2.80 -13.79 -23.05
N PRO A 648 2.92 -12.46 -22.92
CA PRO A 648 1.86 -11.65 -22.33
C PRO A 648 0.61 -11.58 -23.22
N GLN A 649 0.75 -11.65 -24.55
CA GLN A 649 -0.40 -11.61 -25.46
C GLN A 649 -1.20 -12.91 -25.40
N THR A 650 -0.51 -14.05 -25.37
CA THR A 650 -1.16 -15.35 -25.23
C THR A 650 -1.89 -15.49 -23.90
N LEU A 651 -1.27 -15.03 -22.79
CA LEU A 651 -1.93 -15.03 -21.48
C LEU A 651 -3.15 -14.11 -21.44
N PHE A 652 -3.03 -12.89 -21.98
CA PHE A 652 -4.14 -11.94 -22.05
C PHE A 652 -5.33 -12.54 -22.83
N HIS A 653 -5.04 -13.11 -24.03
CA HIS A 653 -6.05 -13.74 -24.85
C HIS A 653 -6.74 -14.93 -24.15
N ALA A 654 -5.97 -15.77 -23.48
CA ALA A 654 -6.50 -16.91 -22.74
C ALA A 654 -7.46 -16.48 -21.61
N ARG A 655 -7.07 -15.44 -20.87
CA ARG A 655 -7.92 -14.88 -19.80
C ARG A 655 -9.24 -14.31 -20.36
N GLU A 656 -9.17 -13.56 -21.44
CA GLU A 656 -10.36 -12.98 -22.09
C GLU A 656 -11.27 -14.08 -22.67
N THR A 657 -10.69 -15.17 -23.19
CA THR A 657 -11.46 -16.33 -23.68
C THR A 657 -12.25 -16.99 -22.55
N VAL A 658 -11.64 -17.25 -21.40
CA VAL A 658 -12.34 -17.81 -20.23
C VAL A 658 -13.39 -16.82 -19.69
N ALA A 659 -13.07 -15.53 -19.59
CA ALA A 659 -14.04 -14.51 -19.18
C ALA A 659 -15.28 -14.49 -20.10
N LYS A 660 -15.09 -14.56 -21.42
CA LYS A 660 -16.17 -14.61 -22.40
C LYS A 660 -16.99 -15.89 -22.28
N ALA A 661 -16.35 -17.03 -22.04
CA ALA A 661 -17.03 -18.32 -21.86
C ALA A 661 -17.97 -18.29 -20.62
N ILE A 662 -17.50 -17.75 -19.48
CA ILE A 662 -18.33 -17.57 -18.29
C ILE A 662 -19.48 -16.60 -18.56
N ALA A 663 -19.18 -15.48 -19.22
CA ALA A 663 -20.16 -14.47 -19.61
C ALA A 663 -21.31 -15.09 -20.42
N GLN A 664 -20.99 -15.84 -21.47
CA GLN A 664 -21.97 -16.46 -22.36
C GLN A 664 -22.75 -17.60 -21.68
N ALA A 665 -22.07 -18.47 -20.95
CA ALA A 665 -22.70 -19.60 -20.27
C ALA A 665 -23.73 -19.19 -19.21
N LEU A 666 -23.53 -18.03 -18.57
CA LEU A 666 -24.39 -17.52 -17.49
C LEU A 666 -25.13 -16.22 -17.88
N ALA A 667 -25.25 -15.89 -19.17
CA ALA A 667 -25.76 -14.62 -19.67
C ALA A 667 -27.13 -14.22 -19.07
N SER A 668 -28.09 -15.13 -19.07
CA SER A 668 -29.42 -14.88 -18.50
C SER A 668 -29.40 -14.66 -16.97
N GLN A 669 -28.44 -15.28 -16.27
CA GLN A 669 -28.27 -15.10 -14.83
C GLN A 669 -27.63 -13.75 -14.52
N TRP A 670 -26.64 -13.35 -15.28
CA TRP A 670 -26.03 -12.01 -15.17
C TRP A 670 -27.07 -10.92 -15.37
N GLN A 671 -27.88 -11.02 -16.42
CA GLN A 671 -28.96 -10.08 -16.67
C GLN A 671 -29.95 -10.02 -15.50
N LYS A 672 -30.36 -11.19 -14.97
CA LYS A 672 -31.30 -11.29 -13.83
C LYS A 672 -30.70 -10.60 -12.58
N ILE A 673 -29.44 -10.87 -12.25
CA ILE A 673 -28.77 -10.27 -11.09
C ILE A 673 -28.63 -8.76 -11.26
N TYR A 674 -28.23 -8.28 -12.44
CA TYR A 674 -28.21 -6.86 -12.72
C TYR A 674 -29.55 -6.19 -12.40
N HIS A 675 -30.65 -6.72 -12.91
CA HIS A 675 -31.97 -6.16 -12.65
C HIS A 675 -32.40 -6.30 -11.18
N GLN A 676 -32.00 -7.37 -10.50
CA GLN A 676 -32.32 -7.58 -9.08
C GLN A 676 -31.70 -6.48 -8.19
N PHE A 677 -30.49 -6.05 -8.48
CA PHE A 677 -29.76 -5.06 -7.68
C PHE A 677 -29.76 -3.66 -8.27
N ASN A 678 -30.33 -3.48 -9.48
CA ASN A 678 -30.50 -2.15 -10.09
C ASN A 678 -31.77 -1.47 -9.54
N LEU A 679 -31.78 -1.21 -8.25
CA LEU A 679 -32.87 -0.56 -7.53
C LEU A 679 -32.62 0.93 -7.42
N ASN A 680 -33.69 1.75 -7.56
CA ASN A 680 -33.62 3.20 -7.32
C ASN A 680 -33.55 3.50 -5.82
N LYS A 681 -32.46 3.10 -5.16
CA LYS A 681 -32.16 3.47 -3.77
C LYS A 681 -31.23 4.68 -3.78
N PRO A 682 -31.42 5.66 -2.88
CA PRO A 682 -30.44 6.73 -2.70
C PRO A 682 -29.06 6.13 -2.33
N TYR A 683 -27.99 6.74 -2.82
CA TYR A 683 -26.66 6.28 -2.48
C TYR A 683 -26.41 6.35 -0.96
N ALA A 684 -25.83 5.29 -0.43
CA ALA A 684 -25.25 5.23 0.90
C ALA A 684 -23.96 4.41 0.85
N TYR A 685 -22.92 4.87 1.52
CA TYR A 685 -21.69 4.10 1.70
C TYR A 685 -21.79 3.28 2.99
N ASN A 686 -21.87 1.98 2.84
CA ASN A 686 -21.71 0.96 3.87
C ASN A 686 -21.44 -0.39 3.21
N GLY A 687 -20.92 -1.37 3.96
CA GLY A 687 -20.49 -2.66 3.41
C GLY A 687 -21.58 -3.42 2.64
N SER A 688 -22.83 -3.38 3.09
CA SER A 688 -23.94 -4.05 2.40
C SER A 688 -24.28 -3.40 1.06
N ALA A 689 -24.46 -2.08 1.04
CA ALA A 689 -24.80 -1.34 -0.17
C ALA A 689 -23.66 -1.36 -1.22
N ALA A 690 -22.40 -1.25 -0.77
CA ALA A 690 -21.23 -1.39 -1.63
C ALA A 690 -21.17 -2.79 -2.25
N GLY A 691 -21.46 -3.84 -1.47
CA GLY A 691 -21.54 -5.21 -1.97
C GLY A 691 -22.64 -5.43 -3.02
N GLU A 692 -23.83 -4.83 -2.83
CA GLU A 692 -24.92 -4.86 -3.84
C GLU A 692 -24.44 -4.20 -5.15
N ARG A 693 -23.78 -3.02 -5.09
CA ARG A 693 -23.25 -2.35 -6.28
C ARG A 693 -22.11 -3.14 -6.93
N SER A 694 -21.24 -3.74 -6.15
CA SER A 694 -20.15 -4.58 -6.65
C SER A 694 -20.70 -5.75 -7.49
N LEU A 695 -21.66 -6.50 -6.96
CA LEU A 695 -22.26 -7.62 -7.69
C LEU A 695 -23.08 -7.16 -8.91
N LYS A 696 -23.83 -6.06 -8.78
CA LYS A 696 -24.58 -5.46 -9.90
C LYS A 696 -23.64 -5.06 -11.05
N ASN A 697 -22.56 -4.37 -10.74
CA ASN A 697 -21.61 -3.87 -11.74
C ASN A 697 -20.80 -5.00 -12.38
N LEU A 698 -20.45 -6.03 -11.61
CA LEU A 698 -19.86 -7.25 -12.15
C LEU A 698 -20.83 -7.96 -13.11
N ALA A 699 -22.09 -8.09 -12.73
CA ALA A 699 -23.12 -8.70 -13.56
C ALA A 699 -23.33 -7.93 -14.88
N LEU A 700 -23.36 -6.60 -14.83
CA LEU A 700 -23.43 -5.76 -16.03
C LEU A 700 -22.20 -5.94 -16.94
N SER A 701 -21.01 -6.07 -16.35
CA SER A 701 -19.76 -6.31 -17.10
C SER A 701 -19.79 -7.64 -17.84
N TYR A 702 -20.20 -8.73 -17.18
CA TYR A 702 -20.34 -10.03 -17.82
C TYR A 702 -21.46 -10.05 -18.86
N TRP A 703 -22.60 -9.42 -18.58
CA TRP A 703 -23.69 -9.34 -19.55
C TRP A 703 -23.26 -8.56 -20.81
N ALA A 704 -22.57 -7.42 -20.65
CA ALA A 704 -22.02 -6.63 -21.77
C ALA A 704 -21.00 -7.43 -22.59
N LYS A 705 -20.19 -8.27 -21.93
CA LYS A 705 -19.22 -9.15 -22.61
C LYS A 705 -19.91 -10.30 -23.37
N ALA A 706 -21.08 -10.75 -22.88
CA ALA A 706 -21.84 -11.84 -23.51
C ALA A 706 -22.68 -11.35 -24.71
N GLU A 707 -23.33 -10.20 -24.59
CA GLU A 707 -24.38 -9.77 -25.50
C GLU A 707 -24.38 -8.27 -25.80
N PRO A 708 -24.43 -7.86 -27.08
CA PRO A 708 -24.52 -6.44 -27.44
C PRO A 708 -25.79 -5.74 -26.93
N THR A 709 -26.83 -6.48 -26.61
CA THR A 709 -28.10 -5.97 -26.07
C THR A 709 -27.97 -5.30 -24.70
N ALA A 710 -26.83 -5.54 -23.99
CA ALA A 710 -26.52 -4.89 -22.72
C ALA A 710 -26.23 -3.38 -22.86
N TRP A 711 -26.00 -2.87 -24.08
CA TRP A 711 -25.70 -1.46 -24.30
C TRP A 711 -26.73 -0.51 -23.68
N ASP A 712 -28.02 -0.79 -23.87
CA ASP A 712 -29.07 0.07 -23.31
C ASP A 712 -29.03 0.15 -21.79
N ALA A 713 -28.68 -0.95 -21.13
CA ALA A 713 -28.51 -1.00 -19.68
C ALA A 713 -27.27 -0.20 -19.24
N VAL A 714 -26.14 -0.33 -19.96
CA VAL A 714 -24.88 0.40 -19.70
C VAL A 714 -25.11 1.91 -19.84
N GLN A 715 -25.71 2.35 -20.94
CA GLN A 715 -26.03 3.74 -21.20
C GLN A 715 -27.01 4.31 -20.15
N THR A 716 -28.03 3.53 -19.81
CA THR A 716 -29.03 3.92 -18.80
C THR A 716 -28.36 4.09 -17.44
N GLN A 717 -27.53 3.14 -17.00
CA GLN A 717 -26.80 3.24 -15.74
C GLN A 717 -25.89 4.45 -15.71
N TYR A 718 -25.12 4.69 -16.77
CA TYR A 718 -24.25 5.85 -16.87
C TYR A 718 -24.99 7.18 -16.64
N HIS A 719 -26.11 7.38 -17.30
CA HIS A 719 -26.86 8.63 -17.23
C HIS A 719 -27.67 8.80 -15.94
N LYS A 720 -28.22 7.71 -15.39
CA LYS A 720 -29.09 7.73 -14.21
C LYS A 720 -28.35 7.59 -12.88
N ALA A 721 -27.09 7.17 -12.88
CA ALA A 721 -26.32 6.96 -11.66
C ALA A 721 -26.28 8.25 -10.78
N ASP A 722 -26.65 8.10 -9.52
CA ASP A 722 -26.54 9.10 -8.48
C ASP A 722 -25.21 9.05 -7.73
N ASN A 723 -24.33 8.13 -8.13
CA ASN A 723 -23.02 7.88 -7.53
C ASN A 723 -21.95 7.57 -8.57
N MET A 724 -20.69 7.80 -8.19
CA MET A 724 -19.54 7.59 -9.07
C MET A 724 -19.25 6.11 -9.30
N THR A 725 -19.50 5.22 -8.34
CA THR A 725 -19.27 3.77 -8.49
C THR A 725 -20.01 3.23 -9.71
N ASP A 726 -21.30 3.49 -9.81
CA ASP A 726 -22.13 3.02 -10.92
C ASP A 726 -21.81 3.73 -12.22
N ARG A 727 -21.60 5.07 -12.19
CA ARG A 727 -21.30 5.87 -13.38
C ARG A 727 -19.96 5.45 -13.99
N TYR A 728 -18.92 5.36 -13.18
CA TYR A 728 -17.58 5.00 -13.64
C TYR A 728 -17.50 3.54 -14.09
N SER A 729 -18.19 2.64 -13.41
CA SER A 729 -18.33 1.25 -13.86
C SER A 729 -18.99 1.16 -15.24
N ALA A 730 -20.10 1.87 -15.45
CA ALA A 730 -20.76 1.90 -16.75
C ALA A 730 -19.86 2.49 -17.86
N LEU A 731 -19.09 3.55 -17.57
CA LEU A 731 -18.13 4.12 -18.51
C LEU A 731 -17.05 3.11 -18.89
N ASN A 732 -16.45 2.42 -17.90
CA ASN A 732 -15.44 1.39 -18.16
C ASN A 732 -16.00 0.23 -18.97
N ILE A 733 -17.20 -0.26 -18.64
CA ILE A 733 -17.87 -1.32 -19.40
C ILE A 733 -18.11 -0.88 -20.85
N ALA A 734 -18.55 0.39 -21.07
CA ALA A 734 -18.75 0.95 -22.40
C ALA A 734 -17.43 0.96 -23.21
N ILE A 735 -16.33 1.47 -22.62
CA ILE A 735 -15.03 1.55 -23.26
C ILE A 735 -14.50 0.16 -23.65
N GLN A 736 -14.69 -0.84 -22.79
CA GLN A 736 -14.13 -2.18 -22.98
C GLN A 736 -14.99 -3.07 -23.93
N ASN A 737 -16.29 -2.81 -24.09
CA ASN A 737 -17.16 -3.70 -24.86
C ASN A 737 -17.86 -3.01 -26.04
N PHE A 738 -17.95 -1.66 -26.06
CA PHE A 738 -18.72 -0.88 -27.02
C PHE A 738 -17.90 0.31 -27.55
N ALA A 739 -16.74 0.03 -28.14
CA ALA A 739 -15.68 1.00 -28.43
C ALA A 739 -16.17 2.28 -29.15
N GLU A 740 -16.93 2.16 -30.26
CA GLU A 740 -17.43 3.31 -31.01
C GLU A 740 -18.55 4.05 -30.27
N GLN A 741 -19.44 3.29 -29.61
CA GLN A 741 -20.58 3.84 -28.87
C GLN A 741 -20.17 4.51 -27.56
N SER A 742 -18.98 4.20 -27.04
CA SER A 742 -18.46 4.78 -25.79
C SER A 742 -18.00 6.22 -25.93
N ASN A 743 -17.64 6.71 -27.12
CA ASN A 743 -17.05 8.02 -27.34
C ASN A 743 -17.91 9.19 -26.80
N PRO A 744 -19.24 9.22 -27.02
CA PRO A 744 -20.08 10.25 -26.44
C PRO A 744 -20.08 10.24 -24.91
N LEU A 745 -20.01 9.06 -24.27
CA LEU A 745 -19.96 8.93 -22.82
C LEU A 745 -18.60 9.43 -22.25
N VAL A 746 -17.50 9.13 -22.95
CA VAL A 746 -16.17 9.65 -22.60
C VAL A 746 -16.11 11.18 -22.65
N GLN A 747 -16.73 11.78 -23.68
CA GLN A 747 -16.83 13.24 -23.82
C GLN A 747 -17.72 13.87 -22.75
N ASP A 748 -18.93 13.31 -22.53
CA ASP A 748 -19.85 13.77 -21.48
C ASP A 748 -19.19 13.68 -20.09
N PHE A 749 -18.47 12.59 -19.80
CA PHE A 749 -17.78 12.43 -18.52
C PHE A 749 -16.75 13.53 -18.28
N TYR A 750 -15.93 13.85 -19.28
CA TYR A 750 -15.00 14.96 -19.18
C TYR A 750 -15.71 16.31 -18.98
N GLN A 751 -16.72 16.61 -19.78
CA GLN A 751 -17.45 17.86 -19.70
C GLN A 751 -18.16 18.06 -18.34
N ARG A 752 -18.74 16.98 -17.83
CA ARG A 752 -19.45 16.96 -16.55
C ARG A 752 -18.52 17.20 -15.35
N PHE A 753 -17.29 16.70 -15.41
CA PHE A 753 -16.36 16.69 -14.29
C PHE A 753 -15.06 17.45 -14.57
N ALA A 754 -15.05 18.39 -15.52
CA ALA A 754 -13.84 19.12 -15.95
C ALA A 754 -13.09 19.82 -14.81
N ASN A 755 -13.80 20.22 -13.74
CA ASN A 755 -13.24 20.90 -12.57
C ASN A 755 -12.93 19.96 -11.38
N GLU A 756 -13.14 18.65 -11.55
CA GLU A 756 -12.93 17.64 -10.50
C GLU A 756 -11.66 16.86 -10.77
N ALA A 757 -10.53 17.29 -10.21
CA ALA A 757 -9.21 16.76 -10.53
C ALA A 757 -9.13 15.23 -10.40
N LEU A 758 -9.65 14.64 -9.31
CA LEU A 758 -9.66 13.21 -9.06
C LEU A 758 -10.59 12.42 -10.00
N VAL A 759 -11.64 13.04 -10.52
CA VAL A 759 -12.51 12.44 -11.53
C VAL A 759 -11.87 12.50 -12.90
N ILE A 760 -11.14 13.56 -13.21
CA ILE A 760 -10.33 13.67 -14.44
C ILE A 760 -9.21 12.60 -14.42
N ASP A 761 -8.63 12.29 -13.28
CA ASP A 761 -7.70 11.14 -13.14
C ASP A 761 -8.39 9.82 -13.54
N LYS A 762 -9.62 9.59 -13.12
CA LYS A 762 -10.43 8.43 -13.54
C LYS A 762 -10.68 8.43 -15.06
N TRP A 763 -10.94 9.61 -15.65
CA TRP A 763 -11.14 9.75 -17.10
C TRP A 763 -9.89 9.39 -17.91
N PHE A 764 -8.70 9.77 -17.43
CA PHE A 764 -7.42 9.36 -18.03
C PHE A 764 -7.22 7.84 -17.88
N THR A 765 -7.44 7.29 -16.69
CA THR A 765 -7.24 5.87 -16.39
C THR A 765 -8.15 4.98 -17.25
N ALA A 766 -9.42 5.32 -17.39
CA ALA A 766 -10.37 4.57 -18.19
C ALA A 766 -9.94 4.43 -19.66
N GLN A 767 -9.35 5.50 -20.22
CA GLN A 767 -8.86 5.50 -21.59
C GLN A 767 -7.48 4.82 -21.74
N ALA A 768 -6.57 5.03 -20.77
CA ALA A 768 -5.26 4.38 -20.73
C ALA A 768 -5.36 2.84 -20.64
N MET A 769 -6.40 2.35 -19.96
CA MET A 769 -6.66 0.91 -19.78
C MET A 769 -7.53 0.29 -20.88
N ARG A 770 -7.89 1.03 -21.94
CA ARG A 770 -8.64 0.47 -23.06
C ARG A 770 -7.82 -0.63 -23.73
N HIS A 771 -8.38 -1.84 -23.82
CA HIS A 771 -7.74 -2.97 -24.50
C HIS A 771 -8.47 -3.38 -25.80
N THR A 772 -9.47 -2.61 -26.25
CA THR A 772 -10.13 -2.79 -27.54
C THR A 772 -9.44 -1.95 -28.63
N GLY A 773 -9.55 -2.37 -29.88
CA GLY A 773 -8.92 -1.70 -31.04
C GLY A 773 -7.48 -2.12 -31.28
N GLU A 774 -6.85 -1.46 -32.26
CA GLU A 774 -5.46 -1.72 -32.67
C GLU A 774 -4.49 -0.86 -31.87
N PHE A 775 -3.23 -1.29 -31.76
CA PHE A 775 -2.18 -0.54 -31.03
C PHE A 775 -1.98 0.88 -31.56
N SER A 776 -2.04 1.10 -32.87
CA SER A 776 -1.91 2.44 -33.46
C SER A 776 -2.97 3.41 -32.94
N GLN A 777 -4.20 2.96 -32.77
CA GLN A 777 -5.29 3.76 -32.20
C GLN A 777 -5.02 4.09 -30.71
N MET A 778 -4.46 3.14 -29.96
CA MET A 778 -4.09 3.36 -28.57
C MET A 778 -2.92 4.36 -28.46
N HIS A 779 -1.93 4.26 -29.31
CA HIS A 779 -0.80 5.19 -29.37
C HIS A 779 -1.26 6.63 -29.68
N ASP A 780 -2.16 6.78 -30.67
CA ASP A 780 -2.77 8.07 -31.00
C ASP A 780 -3.56 8.63 -29.81
N THR A 781 -4.32 7.78 -29.10
CA THR A 781 -5.04 8.15 -27.89
C THR A 781 -4.09 8.66 -26.79
N LEU A 782 -3.01 7.95 -26.51
CA LEU A 782 -2.01 8.38 -25.51
C LEU A 782 -1.39 9.72 -25.90
N THR A 783 -1.03 9.90 -27.17
CA THR A 783 -0.46 11.15 -27.67
C THR A 783 -1.43 12.34 -27.47
N GLN A 784 -2.71 12.13 -27.80
CA GLN A 784 -3.74 13.14 -27.59
C GLN A 784 -3.97 13.45 -26.11
N LEU A 785 -4.01 12.43 -25.26
CA LEU A 785 -4.18 12.60 -23.82
C LEU A 785 -3.00 13.30 -23.15
N MET A 786 -1.76 13.00 -23.58
CA MET A 786 -0.57 13.70 -23.09
C MET A 786 -0.52 15.17 -23.54
N ALA A 787 -1.08 15.50 -24.70
CA ALA A 787 -1.22 16.87 -25.18
C ALA A 787 -2.44 17.60 -24.59
N HIS A 788 -3.30 16.92 -23.86
CA HIS A 788 -4.52 17.48 -23.32
C HIS A 788 -4.21 18.56 -22.25
N PRO A 789 -4.93 19.72 -22.21
CA PRO A 789 -4.69 20.78 -21.23
C PRO A 789 -4.66 20.30 -19.78
N ALA A 790 -5.49 19.33 -19.41
CA ALA A 790 -5.50 18.73 -18.09
C ALA A 790 -4.27 17.87 -17.76
N PHE A 791 -3.37 17.58 -18.72
CA PHE A 791 -2.12 16.83 -18.51
C PHE A 791 -0.87 17.74 -18.56
N ILE A 792 -1.02 19.03 -18.82
CA ILE A 792 0.11 19.98 -18.81
C ILE A 792 0.63 20.07 -17.36
N ASN A 793 1.96 19.88 -17.16
CA ASN A 793 2.63 19.82 -15.85
C ASN A 793 1.91 18.86 -14.88
N PRO A 794 1.85 17.57 -15.20
CA PRO A 794 1.09 16.61 -14.42
C PRO A 794 1.74 16.40 -13.05
N ASN A 795 0.91 16.40 -12.01
CA ASN A 795 1.31 15.99 -10.66
C ASN A 795 1.40 14.44 -10.54
N PRO A 796 1.88 13.90 -9.42
CA PRO A 796 2.01 12.44 -9.24
C PRO A 796 0.73 11.65 -9.51
N ASN A 797 -0.46 12.14 -9.11
CA ASN A 797 -1.73 11.47 -9.38
C ASN A 797 -2.03 11.40 -10.88
N ARG A 798 -1.82 12.51 -11.59
CA ARG A 798 -2.04 12.60 -13.02
C ARG A 798 -1.08 11.71 -13.82
N LEU A 799 0.19 11.64 -13.41
CA LEU A 799 1.16 10.69 -13.99
C LEU A 799 0.72 9.24 -13.81
N ARG A 800 0.25 8.90 -12.60
CA ARG A 800 -0.26 7.56 -12.32
C ARG A 800 -1.50 7.23 -13.14
N SER A 801 -2.41 8.17 -13.30
CA SER A 801 -3.68 7.94 -14.02
C SER A 801 -3.53 7.69 -15.51
N LEU A 802 -2.47 8.17 -16.15
CA LEU A 802 -2.23 7.96 -17.59
C LEU A 802 -1.04 7.04 -17.83
N ILE A 803 0.15 7.45 -17.40
CA ILE A 803 1.40 6.74 -17.75
C ILE A 803 1.49 5.39 -17.06
N PHE A 804 1.34 5.36 -15.73
CA PHE A 804 1.39 4.09 -14.97
C PHE A 804 0.21 3.18 -15.33
N ALA A 805 -0.99 3.74 -15.51
CA ALA A 805 -2.16 2.95 -15.91
C ALA A 805 -1.94 2.26 -17.26
N PHE A 806 -1.33 2.94 -18.24
CA PHE A 806 -0.97 2.31 -19.51
C PHE A 806 0.13 1.26 -19.33
N CYS A 807 1.25 1.61 -18.70
CA CYS A 807 2.42 0.72 -18.63
C CYS A 807 2.17 -0.53 -17.77
N ASN A 808 1.43 -0.39 -16.64
CA ASN A 808 1.23 -1.47 -15.67
C ASN A 808 -0.09 -2.22 -15.81
N SER A 809 -1.11 -1.60 -16.42
CA SER A 809 -2.48 -2.15 -16.39
C SER A 809 -3.10 -2.39 -17.77
N ASN A 810 -2.36 -2.14 -18.85
CA ASN A 810 -2.78 -2.43 -20.22
C ASN A 810 -1.86 -3.45 -20.90
N PRO A 811 -1.89 -4.74 -20.52
CA PRO A 811 -0.98 -5.73 -21.05
C PRO A 811 -1.12 -5.93 -22.57
N ARG A 812 -2.32 -5.76 -23.14
CA ARG A 812 -2.55 -5.90 -24.56
C ARG A 812 -1.77 -4.90 -25.41
N HIS A 813 -1.75 -3.63 -24.99
CA HIS A 813 -1.14 -2.58 -25.81
C HIS A 813 0.26 -2.19 -25.33
N PHE A 814 0.60 -2.45 -24.07
CA PHE A 814 1.94 -2.20 -23.56
C PHE A 814 2.95 -3.21 -24.11
N HIS A 815 2.61 -4.50 -24.08
CA HIS A 815 3.51 -5.55 -24.57
C HIS A 815 3.35 -5.75 -26.07
N GLN A 816 4.07 -4.93 -26.87
CA GLN A 816 4.13 -5.08 -28.32
C GLN A 816 5.42 -5.77 -28.75
N THR A 817 5.33 -6.66 -29.77
CA THR A 817 6.46 -7.44 -30.28
C THR A 817 7.56 -6.58 -30.91
N ASP A 818 7.20 -5.39 -31.41
CA ASP A 818 8.15 -4.40 -31.94
C ASP A 818 8.82 -3.52 -30.89
N GLY A 819 8.41 -3.65 -29.60
CA GLY A 819 8.97 -2.92 -28.49
C GLY A 819 8.45 -1.48 -28.31
N THR A 820 7.45 -1.04 -29.09
CA THR A 820 6.96 0.35 -29.06
C THR A 820 6.48 0.77 -27.67
N GLY A 821 5.76 -0.12 -26.95
CA GLY A 821 5.31 0.16 -25.57
C GLY A 821 6.49 0.36 -24.61
N TYR A 822 7.57 -0.41 -24.75
CA TYR A 822 8.75 -0.28 -23.89
C TYR A 822 9.58 0.96 -24.22
N GLN A 823 9.60 1.38 -25.49
CA GLN A 823 10.22 2.65 -25.89
C GLN A 823 9.48 3.83 -25.27
N PHE A 824 8.15 3.82 -25.35
CA PHE A 824 7.32 4.81 -24.66
C PHE A 824 7.63 4.86 -23.17
N TRP A 825 7.68 3.70 -22.48
CA TRP A 825 8.01 3.61 -21.06
C TRP A 825 9.38 4.24 -20.75
N ALA A 826 10.42 3.91 -21.52
CA ALA A 826 11.76 4.45 -21.31
C ALA A 826 11.81 5.98 -21.46
N GLU A 827 11.09 6.53 -22.44
CA GLU A 827 10.95 7.98 -22.63
C GLU A 827 10.26 8.65 -21.44
N GLN A 828 9.20 8.04 -20.91
CA GLN A 828 8.50 8.58 -19.74
C GLN A 828 9.35 8.49 -18.46
N VAL A 829 10.07 7.40 -18.23
CA VAL A 829 10.99 7.27 -17.08
C VAL A 829 12.01 8.42 -17.11
N LEU A 830 12.70 8.61 -18.24
CA LEU A 830 13.70 9.66 -18.39
C LEU A 830 13.12 11.08 -18.24
N ALA A 831 11.92 11.32 -18.77
CA ALA A 831 11.26 12.62 -18.69
C ALA A 831 10.80 12.98 -17.26
N ILE A 832 10.40 11.97 -16.48
CA ILE A 832 9.94 12.14 -15.09
C ILE A 832 11.15 12.25 -14.15
N ASP A 833 12.20 11.45 -14.36
CA ASP A 833 13.37 11.36 -13.50
C ASP A 833 14.05 12.72 -13.23
N GLY A 834 14.18 13.53 -14.26
CA GLY A 834 14.74 14.88 -14.13
C GLY A 834 13.92 15.87 -13.28
N LYS A 835 12.67 15.52 -12.93
CA LYS A 835 11.75 16.36 -12.14
C LYS A 835 11.43 15.74 -10.79
N ASN A 836 11.10 14.46 -10.79
CA ASN A 836 10.67 13.72 -9.61
C ASN A 836 11.22 12.28 -9.60
N PRO A 837 12.42 12.09 -9.05
CA PRO A 837 13.10 10.80 -8.97
C PRO A 837 12.28 9.68 -8.34
N GLN A 838 11.59 9.97 -7.24
CA GLN A 838 10.76 8.98 -6.53
C GLN A 838 9.61 8.45 -7.40
N VAL A 839 8.99 9.27 -8.22
CA VAL A 839 7.94 8.82 -9.15
C VAL A 839 8.57 8.05 -10.31
N ALA A 840 9.69 8.50 -10.83
CA ALA A 840 10.39 7.84 -11.93
C ALA A 840 10.89 6.44 -11.55
N SER A 841 11.50 6.27 -10.37
CA SER A 841 11.99 4.97 -9.89
C SER A 841 10.87 3.93 -9.75
N ARG A 842 9.70 4.36 -9.30
CA ARG A 842 8.50 3.48 -9.26
C ARG A 842 8.03 3.06 -10.64
N LEU A 843 8.05 3.96 -11.63
CA LEU A 843 7.75 3.61 -13.02
C LEU A 843 8.83 2.70 -13.61
N ALA A 844 10.10 2.88 -13.24
CA ALA A 844 11.21 2.07 -13.72
C ALA A 844 11.06 0.57 -13.39
N ARG A 845 10.35 0.23 -12.30
CA ARG A 845 10.08 -1.15 -11.90
C ARG A 845 9.20 -1.92 -12.88
N THR A 846 8.44 -1.26 -13.74
CA THR A 846 7.57 -1.91 -14.73
C THR A 846 8.28 -2.98 -15.56
N CYS A 847 9.55 -2.77 -15.94
CA CYS A 847 10.33 -3.67 -16.78
C CYS A 847 11.36 -4.51 -15.99
N GLU A 848 11.36 -4.50 -14.66
CA GLU A 848 12.40 -5.17 -13.85
C GLU A 848 12.42 -6.70 -14.02
N HIS A 849 11.29 -7.31 -14.35
CA HIS A 849 11.15 -8.77 -14.55
C HIS A 849 11.42 -9.24 -15.99
N TRP A 850 12.06 -8.46 -16.86
CA TRP A 850 12.24 -8.71 -18.27
C TRP A 850 12.76 -10.13 -18.62
N ARG A 851 13.60 -10.73 -17.77
CA ARG A 851 14.18 -12.07 -17.99
C ARG A 851 13.17 -13.21 -17.97
N THR A 852 12.00 -13.00 -17.40
CA THR A 852 10.93 -13.99 -17.28
C THR A 852 9.94 -13.96 -18.44
N PHE A 853 10.17 -13.07 -19.41
CA PHE A 853 9.34 -12.96 -20.62
C PHE A 853 9.91 -13.75 -21.78
N ALA A 854 9.03 -14.24 -22.66
CA ALA A 854 9.41 -14.89 -23.91
C ALA A 854 9.94 -13.85 -24.92
N GLU A 855 10.71 -14.34 -25.92
CA GLU A 855 11.09 -13.51 -27.06
C GLU A 855 9.87 -13.22 -27.95
N PRO A 856 9.77 -12.03 -28.58
CA PRO A 856 10.80 -10.95 -28.61
C PRO A 856 10.69 -9.96 -27.43
N TYR A 857 9.73 -10.11 -26.54
CA TYR A 857 9.46 -9.16 -25.43
C TYR A 857 10.68 -9.01 -24.52
N GLN A 858 11.35 -10.11 -24.19
CA GLN A 858 12.55 -10.13 -23.37
C GLN A 858 13.65 -9.19 -23.93
N THR A 859 13.99 -9.36 -25.19
CA THR A 859 15.00 -8.53 -25.86
C THR A 859 14.58 -7.07 -25.94
N GLN A 860 13.31 -6.77 -26.23
CA GLN A 860 12.81 -5.40 -26.33
C GLN A 860 12.80 -4.68 -24.99
N MET A 861 12.37 -5.36 -23.90
CA MET A 861 12.40 -4.80 -22.54
C MET A 861 13.83 -4.52 -22.09
N LYS A 862 14.76 -5.45 -22.35
CA LYS A 862 16.18 -5.26 -22.05
C LYS A 862 16.76 -4.03 -22.75
N ASN A 863 16.51 -3.88 -24.05
CA ASN A 863 16.98 -2.72 -24.82
C ASN A 863 16.43 -1.39 -24.24
N ALA A 864 15.17 -1.38 -23.81
CA ALA A 864 14.57 -0.20 -23.19
C ALA A 864 15.20 0.13 -21.82
N LEU A 865 15.48 -0.88 -21.00
CA LEU A 865 16.20 -0.72 -19.72
C LEU A 865 17.62 -0.22 -19.95
N GLU A 866 18.36 -0.77 -20.93
CA GLU A 866 19.71 -0.31 -21.28
C GLU A 866 19.72 1.14 -21.77
N ARG A 867 18.69 1.56 -22.53
CA ARG A 867 18.52 2.97 -22.93
C ARG A 867 18.40 3.89 -21.71
N VAL A 868 17.62 3.51 -20.70
CA VAL A 868 17.48 4.29 -19.46
C VAL A 868 18.81 4.31 -18.70
N ALA A 869 19.46 3.15 -18.53
CA ALA A 869 20.74 3.03 -17.81
C ALA A 869 21.88 3.86 -18.41
N GLN A 870 21.85 4.14 -19.71
CA GLN A 870 22.85 4.95 -20.40
C GLN A 870 22.73 6.46 -20.17
N SER A 871 21.68 6.92 -19.53
CA SER A 871 21.50 8.34 -19.21
C SER A 871 22.50 8.80 -18.16
N SER A 872 23.31 9.81 -18.49
CA SER A 872 24.32 10.36 -17.59
C SER A 872 23.74 11.23 -16.46
N THR A 873 22.46 11.57 -16.54
CA THR A 873 21.75 12.44 -15.58
C THR A 873 20.76 11.68 -14.72
N LEU A 874 20.83 10.33 -14.74
CA LEU A 874 19.90 9.50 -14.00
C LEU A 874 20.07 9.69 -12.48
N SER A 875 18.95 9.88 -11.79
CA SER A 875 18.91 9.97 -10.32
C SER A 875 19.40 8.67 -9.66
N ASP A 876 19.82 8.77 -8.39
CA ASP A 876 20.19 7.59 -7.60
C ASP A 876 19.02 6.62 -7.43
N ASP A 877 17.80 7.13 -7.20
CA ASP A 877 16.55 6.37 -7.12
C ASP A 877 16.35 5.47 -8.33
N THR A 878 16.31 6.06 -9.52
CA THR A 878 16.04 5.32 -10.77
C THR A 878 17.23 4.45 -11.17
N ARG A 879 18.46 4.93 -10.92
CA ARG A 879 19.68 4.18 -11.23
C ARG A 879 19.76 2.86 -10.47
N GLU A 880 19.45 2.85 -9.16
CA GLU A 880 19.44 1.63 -8.35
C GLU A 880 18.52 0.57 -8.97
N ILE A 881 17.28 0.94 -9.31
CA ILE A 881 16.29 0.03 -9.88
C ILE A 881 16.77 -0.57 -11.22
N VAL A 882 17.17 0.30 -12.14
CA VAL A 882 17.54 -0.11 -13.50
C VAL A 882 18.83 -0.94 -13.51
N HIS A 883 19.82 -0.57 -12.71
CA HIS A 883 21.08 -1.31 -12.62
C HIS A 883 20.90 -2.68 -11.98
N LYS A 884 20.11 -2.80 -10.93
CA LYS A 884 19.79 -4.11 -10.33
C LYS A 884 19.01 -4.98 -11.29
N ALA A 885 18.03 -4.42 -12.02
CA ALA A 885 17.28 -5.15 -13.05
C ALA A 885 18.19 -5.72 -14.15
N LEU A 886 19.22 -4.98 -14.56
CA LEU A 886 20.15 -5.42 -15.63
C LEU A 886 21.25 -6.40 -15.14
N ARG A 887 21.64 -6.36 -13.85
CA ARG A 887 22.74 -7.18 -13.32
C ARG A 887 22.36 -8.62 -13.02
N ILE A 888 21.11 -8.90 -12.63
CA ILE A 888 20.68 -10.27 -12.31
C ILE A 888 20.61 -11.13 -13.59
N GLN A 889 21.35 -12.24 -13.59
CA GLN A 889 21.41 -13.20 -14.72
C GLN A 889 20.26 -14.20 -14.66
#